data_3fe81bdb7002091690da03f7abe93cb4
#
_entry.id   3fe81bdb7002091690da03f7abe93cb4
#
_cell.length_a   1.000
_cell.length_b   1.000
_cell.length_c   1.000
_cell.angle_alpha   90.00
_cell.angle_beta   90.00
_cell.angle_gamma   90.00
#
_symmetry.space_group_name_H-M   'P 1'
#
loop_
_entity.id
_entity.type
_entity.pdbx_description
1 polymer ?
#
loop_
_entity_poly.entity_id
_entity_poly.type
_entity_poly.pdbx_seq_one_letter_code
_entity_poly.pdbx_strand_id
1 'polypeptide(L)'
;MAKKKTEEKTVHRPADPNVLGLRGTVVEQPITRTLDENYMPYAMSVIVSRAIPEIDGFKPSHRKLLYTMYKMGLLTGGRTKSANIVGQTMRLNPHGDQAIYETMVRLAKGNESLLHPFVDSKGNFGKVYSRDMAYAASXXXXXPICAELFRDLDCDAVDFVDNYDNTTKEPTLLPTTYPNVLVSANQGIAVGMASQICGFNLAEVCDTTIALLKNPDHDIASTLLAPDFPTGGQLVCDPAELAEIYRTGRGGVKVRARWRYDKKENLIEIFEIPYSTSIEVILDKVAELVKAGKVKEISDMRDESDLSGLKLTIDLKRGVDPEKLMQKLYKLTPLQDTFSCNFNILIAGMPRVLGVKALLEEWIAWRTECVRRRVHFILSRKKEKLHLLLGLKRILLDIDKAIAIIRETEEEAEVIPNLMIGFGIDEKQAEYVAEIKLRNINKEYILKRVQETETLQGEIEDLEDTLQKPARIRKIMVEELTQVRKKYAQPRKTEIIYSHEVEEYREEEQVEDYPVTVFLSREGYFKKITPQSLRMSGEQKYKEGDGPGQQAEATNAAEVMFFTDRCQVYKTRLSEFGDSKASVLGDYLPAKLGMDEGESVVYMVLPGDYSGHLLFFFENGKAARVEMKAYATVSNRRKLTGAYSDKSRLVAILPLAEDRELTLLSTEPRALIFHTSLLLPKATRSTQGVAVMTLKPKYQLQRVCTPEESGIVNLPRYRARSIPGTGALLRPEDRGEEQLTLL
;
A
#
# COMPACT_ATOMS: atom_id res chain seq x y z
N MET A 1 -51.79 12.64 10.02
CA MET A 1 -52.47 11.94 8.92
C MET A 1 -52.48 10.43 9.22
N ALA A 2 -53.63 9.87 9.49
CA ALA A 2 -53.73 8.43 9.79
C ALA A 2 -53.49 7.62 8.53
N LYS A 3 -52.49 6.76 8.56
CA LYS A 3 -52.27 5.79 7.47
C LYS A 3 -53.46 4.86 7.44
N LYS A 4 -54.20 4.86 6.34
CA LYS A 4 -55.26 3.87 6.10
C LYS A 4 -54.60 2.46 6.06
N LYS A 5 -54.96 1.63 7.00
CA LYS A 5 -54.61 0.21 6.96
C LYS A 5 -55.34 -0.39 5.76
N THR A 6 -54.57 -0.81 4.76
CA THR A 6 -55.16 -1.60 3.65
C THR A 6 -55.56 -2.96 4.20
N GLU A 7 -56.87 -3.27 4.11
CA GLU A 7 -57.37 -4.58 4.48
C GLU A 7 -56.80 -5.63 3.53
N GLU A 8 -56.22 -6.67 4.10
CA GLU A 8 -55.73 -7.83 3.34
C GLU A 8 -56.89 -8.60 2.75
N LYS A 9 -56.89 -8.77 1.43
CA LYS A 9 -57.90 -9.60 0.77
C LYS A 9 -57.49 -11.07 0.89
N THR A 10 -58.34 -11.86 1.57
CA THR A 10 -58.15 -13.30 1.68
C THR A 10 -58.78 -13.94 0.45
N VAL A 11 -57.96 -14.67 -0.34
CA VAL A 11 -58.43 -15.34 -1.55
C VAL A 11 -58.44 -16.86 -1.24
N HIS A 12 -59.61 -17.46 -1.34
CA HIS A 12 -59.76 -18.92 -1.19
C HIS A 12 -59.57 -19.59 -2.55
N ARG A 13 -58.50 -20.40 -2.66
CA ARG A 13 -58.21 -21.22 -3.84
C ARG A 13 -58.45 -22.68 -3.53
N PRO A 14 -58.92 -23.49 -4.50
CA PRO A 14 -59.07 -24.94 -4.29
C PRO A 14 -57.70 -25.55 -3.94
N ALA A 15 -57.70 -26.55 -3.08
CA ALA A 15 -56.47 -27.25 -2.73
C ALA A 15 -55.91 -27.96 -3.97
N ASP A 16 -54.60 -27.82 -4.20
CA ASP A 16 -53.93 -28.54 -5.27
C ASP A 16 -53.95 -30.04 -4.92
N PRO A 17 -54.48 -30.89 -5.80
CA PRO A 17 -54.59 -32.33 -5.49
C PRO A 17 -53.23 -33.01 -5.37
N ASN A 18 -52.15 -32.34 -5.80
CA ASN A 18 -50.79 -32.88 -5.70
C ASN A 18 -50.11 -32.50 -4.39
N VAL A 19 -50.75 -31.70 -3.52
CA VAL A 19 -50.20 -31.27 -2.23
C VAL A 19 -50.97 -31.91 -1.10
N LEU A 20 -50.35 -32.89 -0.47
CA LEU A 20 -51.00 -33.66 0.61
C LEU A 20 -51.17 -32.83 1.88
N GLY A 21 -52.37 -32.80 2.41
CA GLY A 21 -52.68 -32.31 3.74
C GLY A 21 -52.82 -30.80 3.87
N LEU A 22 -52.89 -30.06 2.79
CA LEU A 22 -52.98 -28.59 2.88
C LEU A 22 -54.43 -28.10 2.74
N ARG A 23 -55.01 -27.74 3.87
CA ARG A 23 -56.20 -26.87 3.93
C ARG A 23 -55.71 -25.52 4.47
N GLY A 24 -55.48 -24.59 3.57
CA GLY A 24 -54.99 -23.29 3.96
C GLY A 24 -55.66 -22.15 3.22
N THR A 25 -55.64 -21.01 3.82
CA THR A 25 -56.13 -19.79 3.22
C THR A 25 -54.97 -19.11 2.46
N VAL A 26 -55.20 -18.84 1.17
CA VAL A 26 -54.19 -18.11 0.39
C VAL A 26 -54.42 -16.62 0.60
N VAL A 27 -53.41 -15.94 1.10
CA VAL A 27 -53.44 -14.49 1.35
C VAL A 27 -52.55 -13.81 0.29
N GLU A 28 -53.13 -12.84 -0.41
CA GLU A 28 -52.36 -12.05 -1.36
C GLU A 28 -51.62 -10.97 -0.59
N GLN A 29 -50.33 -10.89 -0.80
CA GLN A 29 -49.44 -9.91 -0.14
C GLN A 29 -48.54 -9.25 -1.18
N PRO A 30 -48.52 -7.92 -1.20
CA PRO A 30 -47.58 -7.24 -2.12
C PRO A 30 -46.15 -7.70 -1.87
N ILE A 31 -45.39 -7.85 -2.95
CA ILE A 31 -44.00 -8.29 -2.86
C ILE A 31 -43.16 -7.31 -1.99
N THR A 32 -43.49 -6.03 -2.01
CA THR A 32 -42.83 -5.03 -1.17
C THR A 32 -42.99 -5.38 0.31
N ARG A 33 -44.17 -5.83 0.72
CA ARG A 33 -44.41 -6.21 2.11
C ARG A 33 -43.63 -7.49 2.48
N THR A 34 -43.59 -8.46 1.56
CA THR A 34 -42.80 -9.68 1.76
C THR A 34 -41.31 -9.34 1.93
N LEU A 35 -40.80 -8.44 1.11
CA LEU A 35 -39.43 -8.01 1.21
C LEU A 35 -39.16 -7.33 2.56
N ASP A 36 -40.04 -6.43 2.98
CA ASP A 36 -39.88 -5.69 4.25
C ASP A 36 -39.96 -6.63 5.47
N GLU A 37 -40.91 -7.55 5.50
CA GLU A 37 -41.15 -8.37 6.67
C GLU A 37 -40.26 -9.60 6.77
N ASN A 38 -39.87 -10.18 5.63
CA ASN A 38 -39.15 -11.46 5.62
C ASN A 38 -37.73 -11.36 5.11
N TYR A 39 -37.49 -10.56 4.07
CA TYR A 39 -36.20 -10.50 3.42
C TYR A 39 -35.26 -9.45 4.05
N MET A 40 -35.79 -8.26 4.36
CA MET A 40 -34.94 -7.19 4.93
C MET A 40 -34.33 -7.55 6.28
N PRO A 41 -35.07 -8.18 7.23
CA PRO A 41 -34.41 -8.62 8.46
C PRO A 41 -33.28 -9.60 8.23
N TYR A 42 -33.45 -10.54 7.29
CA TYR A 42 -32.41 -11.49 6.93
C TYR A 42 -31.22 -10.77 6.31
N ALA A 43 -31.48 -9.86 5.34
CA ALA A 43 -30.41 -9.10 4.68
C ALA A 43 -29.61 -8.28 5.69
N MET A 44 -30.30 -7.59 6.61
CA MET A 44 -29.63 -6.80 7.65
C MET A 44 -28.82 -7.69 8.59
N SER A 45 -29.32 -8.87 8.93
CA SER A 45 -28.58 -9.82 9.76
C SER A 45 -27.27 -10.23 9.10
N VAL A 46 -27.29 -10.54 7.80
CA VAL A 46 -26.05 -10.92 7.08
C VAL A 46 -25.09 -9.74 7.02
N ILE A 47 -25.60 -8.53 6.76
CA ILE A 47 -24.78 -7.33 6.67
C ILE A 47 -24.10 -7.05 8.02
N VAL A 48 -24.89 -6.98 9.09
CA VAL A 48 -24.42 -6.48 10.39
C VAL A 48 -23.65 -7.56 11.15
N SER A 49 -24.07 -8.82 11.08
CA SER A 49 -23.53 -9.85 11.97
C SER A 49 -22.61 -10.88 11.30
N ARG A 50 -22.44 -10.85 9.97
CA ARG A 50 -21.64 -11.89 9.30
C ARG A 50 -20.62 -11.38 8.29
N ALA A 51 -20.98 -10.43 7.41
CA ALA A 51 -20.22 -10.20 6.19
C ALA A 51 -19.29 -8.99 6.21
N ILE A 52 -19.72 -7.91 6.88
CA ILE A 52 -19.04 -6.63 6.81
C ILE A 52 -18.19 -6.42 8.07
N PRO A 53 -16.88 -6.10 7.93
CA PRO A 53 -16.05 -5.87 9.11
C PRO A 53 -16.35 -4.53 9.77
N GLU A 54 -15.94 -4.42 11.04
CA GLU A 54 -16.07 -3.20 11.81
C GLU A 54 -14.73 -2.48 11.89
N ILE A 55 -14.69 -1.36 12.63
CA ILE A 55 -13.51 -0.49 12.67
C ILE A 55 -12.26 -1.18 13.24
N ASP A 56 -12.42 -2.23 14.02
CA ASP A 56 -11.29 -3.03 14.50
C ASP A 56 -10.72 -3.99 13.45
N GLY A 57 -11.31 -4.01 12.26
CA GLY A 57 -10.86 -4.84 11.14
C GLY A 57 -11.38 -6.27 11.17
N PHE A 58 -12.33 -6.56 12.04
CA PHE A 58 -12.83 -7.91 12.24
C PHE A 58 -14.32 -8.02 11.95
N LYS A 59 -14.70 -9.15 11.40
CA LYS A 59 -16.09 -9.62 11.41
C LYS A 59 -16.38 -10.23 12.80
N PRO A 60 -17.64 -10.35 13.17
CA PRO A 60 -17.97 -10.98 14.47
C PRO A 60 -17.36 -12.36 14.68
N SER A 61 -17.33 -13.20 13.64
CA SER A 61 -16.76 -14.55 13.77
C SER A 61 -15.26 -14.52 14.12
N HIS A 62 -14.51 -13.58 13.51
CA HIS A 62 -13.08 -13.41 13.81
C HIS A 62 -12.90 -12.96 15.26
N ARG A 63 -13.68 -11.97 15.67
CA ARG A 63 -13.56 -11.35 17.00
C ARG A 63 -13.89 -12.38 18.09
N LYS A 64 -14.94 -13.15 17.89
CA LYS A 64 -15.37 -14.18 18.86
C LYS A 64 -14.31 -15.26 19.04
N LEU A 65 -13.72 -15.71 17.94
CA LEU A 65 -12.65 -16.71 17.99
C LEU A 65 -11.42 -16.17 18.73
N LEU A 66 -10.97 -14.97 18.36
CA LEU A 66 -9.78 -14.38 18.97
C LEU A 66 -9.99 -14.09 20.45
N TYR A 67 -11.16 -13.58 20.81
CA TYR A 67 -11.50 -13.35 22.22
C TYR A 67 -11.51 -14.64 23.02
N THR A 68 -12.10 -15.71 22.48
CA THR A 68 -12.11 -17.03 23.14
C THR A 68 -10.69 -17.53 23.37
N MET A 69 -9.81 -17.40 22.35
CA MET A 69 -8.42 -17.83 22.51
C MET A 69 -7.70 -17.03 23.58
N TYR A 70 -7.97 -15.72 23.65
CA TYR A 70 -7.42 -14.86 24.68
C TYR A 70 -7.87 -15.32 26.08
N LYS A 71 -9.14 -15.59 26.25
CA LYS A 71 -9.71 -16.05 27.53
C LYS A 71 -9.18 -17.42 27.94
N MET A 72 -8.80 -18.25 26.96
CA MET A 72 -8.15 -19.53 27.23
C MET A 72 -6.67 -19.41 27.60
N GLY A 73 -6.11 -18.19 27.63
CA GLY A 73 -4.73 -17.95 27.97
C GLY A 73 -3.73 -18.25 26.86
N LEU A 74 -4.18 -18.32 25.62
CA LEU A 74 -3.35 -18.75 24.49
C LEU A 74 -2.40 -17.64 23.97
N LEU A 75 -2.51 -16.43 24.49
CA LEU A 75 -1.55 -15.37 24.15
C LEU A 75 -0.18 -15.64 24.77
N THR A 76 -0.16 -16.14 26.00
CA THR A 76 1.08 -16.38 26.77
C THR A 76 1.30 -17.85 27.13
N GLY A 77 0.30 -18.68 26.94
CA GLY A 77 0.37 -20.11 27.30
C GLY A 77 0.79 -20.99 26.14
N GLY A 78 0.79 -22.29 26.40
CA GLY A 78 1.10 -23.30 25.38
C GLY A 78 -0.04 -23.54 24.41
N ARG A 79 0.28 -24.22 23.32
CA ARG A 79 -0.71 -24.57 22.30
C ARG A 79 -1.73 -25.58 22.83
N THR A 80 -2.96 -25.48 22.30
CA THR A 80 -4.01 -26.46 22.56
C THR A 80 -4.57 -26.97 21.21
N LYS A 81 -5.32 -28.03 21.25
CA LYS A 81 -5.93 -28.60 20.04
C LYS A 81 -6.97 -27.63 19.48
N SER A 82 -7.05 -27.56 18.14
CA SER A 82 -8.01 -26.70 17.45
C SER A 82 -9.44 -27.05 17.84
N ALA A 83 -9.75 -28.34 18.03
CA ALA A 83 -11.10 -28.78 18.43
C ALA A 83 -11.51 -28.17 19.78
N ASN A 84 -10.59 -28.02 20.72
CA ASN A 84 -10.88 -27.40 22.00
C ASN A 84 -11.24 -25.91 21.82
N ILE A 85 -10.46 -25.20 21.00
CA ILE A 85 -10.71 -23.80 20.71
C ILE A 85 -12.09 -23.64 20.05
N VAL A 86 -12.38 -24.47 19.06
CA VAL A 86 -13.66 -24.44 18.33
C VAL A 86 -14.82 -24.67 19.32
N GLY A 87 -14.69 -25.70 20.18
CA GLY A 87 -15.73 -26.01 21.18
C GLY A 87 -15.99 -24.86 22.13
N GLN A 88 -14.94 -24.21 22.63
CA GLN A 88 -15.09 -23.06 23.53
C GLN A 88 -15.71 -21.85 22.80
N THR A 89 -15.34 -21.65 21.53
CA THR A 89 -15.86 -20.52 20.74
C THR A 89 -17.37 -20.65 20.48
N MET A 90 -17.89 -21.88 20.45
CA MET A 90 -19.32 -22.10 20.24
C MET A 90 -20.21 -21.46 21.31
N ARG A 91 -19.64 -21.12 22.46
CA ARG A 91 -20.38 -20.36 23.50
C ARG A 91 -20.73 -18.94 23.02
N LEU A 92 -19.97 -18.40 22.08
CA LEU A 92 -20.19 -17.05 21.54
C LEU A 92 -20.77 -17.08 20.13
N ASN A 93 -20.51 -18.16 19.40
CA ASN A 93 -20.91 -18.28 17.99
C ASN A 93 -21.82 -19.51 17.81
N PRO A 94 -23.14 -19.29 17.69
CA PRO A 94 -24.08 -20.40 17.58
C PRO A 94 -24.10 -21.10 16.22
N HIS A 95 -23.37 -20.57 15.24
CA HIS A 95 -23.27 -21.16 13.91
C HIS A 95 -22.25 -22.31 13.94
N GLY A 96 -22.56 -23.44 13.58
CA GLY A 96 -21.79 -24.66 13.67
C GLY A 96 -20.25 -24.61 13.72
N ASP A 97 -19.68 -25.72 14.16
CA ASP A 97 -18.23 -25.85 14.37
C ASP A 97 -17.41 -25.64 13.09
N GLN A 98 -17.94 -26.03 11.96
CA GLN A 98 -17.22 -25.91 10.67
C GLN A 98 -16.91 -24.45 10.34
N ALA A 99 -17.88 -23.55 10.56
CA ALA A 99 -17.69 -22.13 10.29
C ALA A 99 -16.57 -21.54 11.18
N ILE A 100 -16.53 -21.97 12.44
CA ILE A 100 -15.49 -21.52 13.38
C ILE A 100 -14.11 -22.03 12.92
N TYR A 101 -14.05 -23.29 12.49
CA TYR A 101 -12.80 -23.88 12.02
C TYR A 101 -12.28 -23.15 10.78
N GLU A 102 -13.18 -22.83 9.83
CA GLU A 102 -12.81 -22.08 8.62
C GLU A 102 -12.28 -20.68 8.96
N THR A 103 -12.88 -20.03 9.95
CA THR A 103 -12.40 -18.75 10.46
C THR A 103 -10.98 -18.89 11.02
N MET A 104 -10.75 -19.94 11.79
CA MET A 104 -9.42 -20.22 12.36
C MET A 104 -8.37 -20.41 11.24
N VAL A 105 -8.73 -21.15 10.20
CA VAL A 105 -7.86 -21.39 9.05
C VAL A 105 -7.45 -20.06 8.40
N ARG A 106 -8.42 -19.18 8.18
CA ARG A 106 -8.17 -17.89 7.55
C ARG A 106 -7.21 -17.02 8.38
N LEU A 107 -7.29 -17.10 9.71
CA LEU A 107 -6.43 -16.32 10.60
C LEU A 107 -5.06 -16.95 10.85
N ALA A 108 -4.85 -18.17 10.35
CA ALA A 108 -3.65 -18.96 10.67
C ALA A 108 -2.45 -18.56 9.83
N LYS A 109 -1.29 -18.60 10.44
CA LYS A 109 0.00 -18.29 9.81
C LYS A 109 0.25 -19.14 8.56
N GLY A 110 -0.04 -20.42 8.61
CA GLY A 110 0.24 -21.33 7.50
C GLY A 110 -0.61 -21.09 6.26
N ASN A 111 -1.77 -20.46 6.40
CA ASN A 111 -2.69 -20.22 5.29
C ASN A 111 -2.23 -19.10 4.35
N GLU A 112 -1.45 -18.15 4.85
CA GLU A 112 -0.90 -17.02 4.08
C GLU A 112 -1.98 -16.08 3.52
N SER A 113 -3.13 -16.01 4.20
CA SER A 113 -4.19 -15.07 3.77
C SER A 113 -4.05 -13.68 4.39
N LEU A 114 -3.20 -13.51 5.40
CA LEU A 114 -2.99 -12.23 6.08
C LEU A 114 -1.51 -11.86 6.11
N LEU A 115 -1.22 -10.55 6.00
CA LEU A 115 0.14 -10.03 6.17
C LEU A 115 0.67 -10.33 7.58
N HIS A 116 -0.19 -10.19 8.59
CA HIS A 116 0.12 -10.47 9.98
C HIS A 116 -0.92 -11.44 10.54
N PRO A 117 -0.69 -12.74 10.40
CA PRO A 117 -1.63 -13.72 10.94
C PRO A 117 -1.75 -13.63 12.46
N PHE A 118 -2.91 -13.98 12.97
CA PHE A 118 -3.20 -13.90 14.40
C PHE A 118 -3.07 -15.25 15.10
N VAL A 119 -3.21 -16.34 14.38
CA VAL A 119 -3.17 -17.69 14.94
C VAL A 119 -1.86 -18.37 14.51
N ASP A 120 -1.07 -18.77 15.48
CA ASP A 120 0.17 -19.51 15.24
C ASP A 120 -0.16 -21.01 15.34
N SER A 121 -0.08 -21.69 14.22
CA SER A 121 -0.54 -23.07 14.07
C SER A 121 0.60 -24.07 13.84
N LYS A 122 0.40 -25.28 14.35
CA LYS A 122 1.16 -26.47 13.96
C LYS A 122 0.17 -27.40 13.26
N GLY A 123 0.44 -27.70 12.00
CA GLY A 123 -0.45 -28.52 11.17
C GLY A 123 -0.65 -27.91 9.82
N ASN A 124 -1.40 -28.63 8.98
CA ASN A 124 -1.70 -28.15 7.63
C ASN A 124 -3.02 -27.37 7.64
N PHE A 125 -2.93 -26.07 7.42
CA PHE A 125 -4.10 -25.17 7.34
C PHE A 125 -4.42 -24.78 5.90
N GLY A 126 -3.87 -25.51 4.91
CA GLY A 126 -4.05 -25.16 3.50
C GLY A 126 -3.35 -23.86 3.16
N LYS A 127 -3.58 -23.38 1.94
CA LYS A 127 -3.01 -22.12 1.45
C LYS A 127 -4.12 -21.30 0.79
N VAL A 128 -4.08 -20.00 0.94
CA VAL A 128 -5.06 -19.09 0.35
C VAL A 128 -5.09 -19.21 -1.19
N TYR A 129 -3.96 -19.58 -1.80
CA TYR A 129 -3.82 -19.68 -3.25
C TYR A 129 -4.07 -21.10 -3.79
N SER A 130 -4.55 -22.01 -2.97
CA SER A 130 -4.76 -23.42 -3.35
C SER A 130 -6.06 -23.96 -2.76
N ARG A 131 -6.62 -25.00 -3.41
CA ARG A 131 -7.80 -25.69 -2.93
C ARG A 131 -7.47 -26.79 -1.91
N ASP A 132 -6.21 -26.95 -1.54
CA ASP A 132 -5.80 -27.93 -0.53
C ASP A 132 -6.55 -27.72 0.78
N MET A 133 -7.03 -28.82 1.35
CA MET A 133 -7.84 -28.78 2.57
C MET A 133 -6.98 -28.73 3.84
N ALA A 134 -7.45 -27.97 4.81
CA ALA A 134 -6.85 -27.96 6.15
C ALA A 134 -7.31 -29.16 6.96
N TYR A 135 -6.49 -29.59 7.90
CA TYR A 135 -6.80 -30.70 8.80
C TYR A 135 -7.14 -30.20 10.21
N ALA A 136 -8.19 -30.74 10.79
CA ALA A 136 -8.73 -30.27 12.08
C ALA A 136 -7.83 -30.58 13.28
N ALA A 137 -6.99 -31.58 13.21
CA ALA A 137 -6.16 -32.04 14.36
C ALA A 137 -4.85 -31.25 14.46
N SER A 138 -4.93 -30.00 14.77
CA SER A 138 -3.75 -29.13 14.86
C SER A 138 -3.80 -28.24 16.12
N UNK A 139 -2.81 -27.79 16.67
CA UNK A 139 -2.67 -26.92 17.80
C UNK A 139 -2.46 -25.52 17.34
N UNK A 140 -2.94 -24.55 18.06
CA UNK A 140 -2.80 -23.15 17.82
C UNK A 140 -2.58 -22.45 19.08
N UNK A 141 -1.95 -21.23 18.86
CA UNK A 141 -1.66 -20.23 19.82
C UNK A 141 -1.91 -18.90 19.17
N UNK A 142 -1.85 -17.81 19.87
CA UNK A 142 -1.99 -16.51 19.28
C UNK A 142 -0.60 -16.00 18.95
N UNK A 143 -0.59 -15.36 17.96
CA UNK A 143 0.63 -14.76 17.55
C UNK A 143 0.89 -13.63 18.46
N PRO A 144 2.25 -13.10 18.56
CA PRO A 144 2.51 -12.02 19.53
C PRO A 144 1.84 -10.69 19.19
N ILE A 145 1.54 -10.44 17.92
CA ILE A 145 0.81 -9.23 17.48
C ILE A 145 -0.58 -9.16 18.14
N CYS A 146 -1.13 -10.28 18.58
CA CYS A 146 -2.43 -10.30 19.25
C CYS A 146 -2.41 -9.48 20.56
N ALA A 147 -1.24 -9.26 21.15
CA ALA A 147 -1.13 -8.35 22.29
C ALA A 147 -1.66 -6.96 21.94
N GLU A 148 -1.55 -6.56 20.67
CA GLU A 148 -2.01 -5.25 20.21
C GLU A 148 -3.53 -5.20 20.02
N LEU A 149 -4.19 -6.34 20.07
CA LEU A 149 -5.66 -6.41 20.04
C LEU A 149 -6.24 -6.40 21.46
N PHE A 150 -5.55 -6.99 22.42
CA PHE A 150 -6.10 -7.30 23.74
C PHE A 150 -5.53 -6.45 24.88
N ARG A 151 -4.48 -5.67 24.63
CA ARG A 151 -3.76 -4.94 25.70
C ARG A 151 -4.70 -4.15 26.59
N ASP A 152 -5.67 -3.46 26.01
CA ASP A 152 -6.58 -2.58 26.75
C ASP A 152 -7.94 -3.21 27.07
N LEU A 153 -8.12 -4.47 26.73
CA LEU A 153 -9.44 -5.12 26.79
C LEU A 153 -10.04 -5.12 28.20
N ASP A 154 -9.17 -5.32 29.20
CA ASP A 154 -9.61 -5.41 30.58
C ASP A 154 -9.60 -4.05 31.31
N CYS A 155 -9.44 -2.95 30.55
CA CYS A 155 -9.38 -1.58 31.09
C CYS A 155 -10.59 -0.74 30.67
N ASP A 156 -11.73 -1.38 30.41
CA ASP A 156 -12.98 -0.69 30.02
C ASP A 156 -12.84 0.10 28.71
N ALA A 157 -11.88 -0.26 27.85
CA ALA A 157 -11.65 0.46 26.62
C ALA A 157 -12.76 0.27 25.59
N VAL A 158 -13.49 -0.84 25.66
CA VAL A 158 -14.62 -1.18 24.76
C VAL A 158 -15.79 -1.70 25.56
N ASP A 159 -16.98 -1.64 24.97
CA ASP A 159 -18.19 -2.16 25.58
C ASP A 159 -18.24 -3.69 25.49
N PHE A 160 -18.83 -4.31 26.51
CA PHE A 160 -19.13 -5.74 26.54
C PHE A 160 -20.65 -5.93 26.52
N VAL A 161 -21.09 -6.96 25.82
CA VAL A 161 -22.53 -7.31 25.72
C VAL A 161 -22.69 -8.79 26.05
N ASP A 162 -23.92 -9.15 26.38
CA ASP A 162 -24.26 -10.57 26.60
C ASP A 162 -24.14 -11.35 25.30
N ASN A 163 -23.68 -12.60 25.41
CA ASN A 163 -23.66 -13.50 24.27
C ASN A 163 -25.11 -13.93 23.91
N TYR A 164 -25.25 -14.78 22.89
CA TYR A 164 -26.56 -15.11 22.34
C TYR A 164 -27.54 -15.78 23.35
N ASP A 165 -27.00 -16.46 24.37
CA ASP A 165 -27.87 -17.13 25.36
C ASP A 165 -27.76 -16.49 26.76
N ASN A 166 -27.16 -15.33 26.86
CA ASN A 166 -27.01 -14.56 28.09
C ASN A 166 -26.24 -15.29 29.21
N THR A 167 -25.38 -16.25 28.85
CA THR A 167 -24.58 -16.99 29.84
C THR A 167 -23.23 -16.37 30.11
N THR A 168 -22.71 -15.55 29.22
CA THR A 168 -21.42 -14.89 29.36
C THR A 168 -21.41 -13.57 28.58
N LYS A 169 -20.32 -12.83 28.69
CA LYS A 169 -20.18 -11.54 27.99
C LYS A 169 -19.06 -11.60 26.99
N GLU A 170 -19.17 -10.79 25.93
CA GLU A 170 -18.19 -10.68 24.88
C GLU A 170 -17.99 -9.21 24.51
N PRO A 171 -16.78 -8.82 24.05
CA PRO A 171 -16.55 -7.44 23.63
C PRO A 171 -17.24 -7.16 22.31
N THR A 172 -17.76 -5.94 22.15
CA THR A 172 -18.36 -5.51 20.89
C THR A 172 -17.30 -5.26 19.81
N LEU A 173 -16.11 -4.85 20.22
CA LEU A 173 -14.97 -4.57 19.34
C LEU A 173 -13.70 -4.92 20.12
N LEU A 174 -12.60 -5.16 19.40
CA LEU A 174 -11.29 -5.34 20.04
C LEU A 174 -10.52 -4.01 19.97
N PRO A 175 -9.94 -3.56 21.10
CA PRO A 175 -9.30 -2.24 21.14
C PRO A 175 -7.92 -2.24 20.49
N THR A 176 -7.88 -2.30 19.15
CA THR A 176 -6.63 -2.36 18.39
C THR A 176 -5.80 -1.10 18.62
N THR A 177 -4.50 -1.29 18.83
CA THR A 177 -3.57 -0.17 19.03
C THR A 177 -3.08 0.42 17.70
N TYR A 178 -3.43 -0.20 16.58
CA TYR A 178 -3.09 0.22 15.23
C TYR A 178 -4.29 -0.03 14.33
N PRO A 179 -4.39 0.65 13.16
CA PRO A 179 -5.55 0.47 12.26
C PRO A 179 -5.54 -0.88 11.54
N ASN A 180 -5.88 -1.91 12.27
CA ASN A 180 -5.90 -3.28 11.73
C ASN A 180 -6.82 -3.41 10.51
N VAL A 181 -7.85 -2.58 10.42
CA VAL A 181 -8.80 -2.60 9.30
C VAL A 181 -8.11 -2.37 7.95
N LEU A 182 -6.99 -1.66 7.92
CA LEU A 182 -6.21 -1.45 6.71
C LEU A 182 -5.02 -2.41 6.57
N VAL A 183 -4.66 -3.13 7.63
CA VAL A 183 -3.54 -4.09 7.58
C VAL A 183 -4.03 -5.46 7.18
N SER A 184 -5.17 -5.90 7.73
CA SER A 184 -5.73 -7.23 7.46
C SER A 184 -6.71 -7.15 6.28
N ALA A 185 -6.41 -7.86 5.22
CA ALA A 185 -7.33 -7.98 4.09
C ALA A 185 -8.64 -8.61 4.55
N ASN A 186 -9.75 -8.17 3.98
CA ASN A 186 -11.07 -8.68 4.37
C ASN A 186 -11.98 -8.76 3.15
N GLN A 187 -12.65 -9.88 3.01
CA GLN A 187 -13.62 -10.11 1.94
C GLN A 187 -14.91 -10.62 2.54
N GLY A 188 -16.02 -10.01 2.18
CA GLY A 188 -17.33 -10.43 2.65
C GLY A 188 -18.40 -10.15 1.62
N ILE A 189 -19.32 -11.10 1.46
CA ILE A 189 -20.46 -10.95 0.57
C ILE A 189 -21.71 -10.96 1.42
N ALA A 190 -22.43 -9.84 1.41
CA ALA A 190 -23.71 -9.71 2.07
C ALA A 190 -24.82 -9.69 1.03
N VAL A 191 -26.04 -9.48 1.48
CA VAL A 191 -27.18 -9.34 0.59
C VAL A 191 -27.21 -7.89 0.09
N GLY A 192 -27.06 -7.73 -1.23
CA GLY A 192 -27.13 -6.42 -1.86
C GLY A 192 -25.86 -5.56 -1.72
N MET A 193 -24.83 -6.05 -1.05
CA MET A 193 -23.56 -5.32 -0.92
C MET A 193 -22.43 -6.28 -0.58
N ALA A 194 -21.22 -5.78 -0.72
CA ALA A 194 -20.03 -6.56 -0.42
C ALA A 194 -19.00 -5.65 0.26
N SER A 195 -18.01 -6.29 0.88
CA SER A 195 -16.82 -5.59 1.40
C SER A 195 -15.61 -6.31 0.83
N GLN A 196 -14.67 -5.54 0.30
CA GLN A 196 -13.41 -6.09 -0.22
C GLN A 196 -12.30 -5.10 0.07
N ILE A 197 -11.59 -5.36 1.17
CA ILE A 197 -10.54 -4.46 1.66
C ILE A 197 -9.22 -5.17 1.46
N CYS A 198 -8.32 -4.56 0.69
CA CYS A 198 -6.95 -5.04 0.52
C CYS A 198 -6.14 -4.71 1.77
N GLY A 199 -5.08 -5.49 2.00
CA GLY A 199 -4.15 -5.18 3.06
C GLY A 199 -3.14 -4.12 2.62
N PHE A 200 -2.58 -3.43 3.61
CA PHE A 200 -1.49 -2.47 3.41
C PHE A 200 -0.35 -2.82 4.35
N ASN A 201 0.85 -2.46 3.97
CA ASN A 201 2.04 -2.68 4.79
C ASN A 201 1.89 -2.01 6.15
N LEU A 202 2.17 -2.73 7.23
CA LEU A 202 1.97 -2.24 8.59
C LEU A 202 2.77 -0.96 8.86
N ALA A 203 4.03 -0.92 8.42
CA ALA A 203 4.87 0.26 8.62
C ALA A 203 4.26 1.48 7.92
N GLU A 204 3.77 1.29 6.69
CA GLU A 204 3.14 2.38 5.93
C GLU A 204 1.85 2.86 6.61
N VAL A 205 1.05 1.92 7.12
CA VAL A 205 -0.19 2.27 7.83
C VAL A 205 0.11 3.06 9.11
N CYS A 206 1.08 2.59 9.89
CA CYS A 206 1.49 3.29 11.11
C CYS A 206 2.04 4.68 10.80
N ASP A 207 2.92 4.79 9.80
CA ASP A 207 3.50 6.08 9.39
C ASP A 207 2.43 7.06 8.93
N THR A 208 1.45 6.57 8.15
CA THR A 208 0.35 7.41 7.65
C THR A 208 -0.53 7.89 8.80
N THR A 209 -0.85 6.99 9.74
CA THR A 209 -1.70 7.33 10.89
C THR A 209 -1.01 8.35 11.79
N ILE A 210 0.28 8.15 12.06
CA ILE A 210 1.09 9.10 12.84
C ILE A 210 1.11 10.46 12.16
N ALA A 211 1.33 10.47 10.84
CA ALA A 211 1.35 11.72 10.08
C ALA A 211 0.01 12.46 10.15
N LEU A 212 -1.10 11.73 10.06
CA LEU A 212 -2.44 12.32 10.19
C LEU A 212 -2.70 12.87 11.60
N LEU A 213 -2.20 12.19 12.63
CA LEU A 213 -2.34 12.67 14.01
C LEU A 213 -1.60 13.99 14.20
N LYS A 214 -0.48 14.18 13.52
CA LYS A 214 0.33 15.40 13.60
C LYS A 214 -0.17 16.49 12.67
N ASN A 215 -0.74 16.12 11.51
CA ASN A 215 -1.22 17.06 10.49
C ASN A 215 -2.46 16.48 9.80
N PRO A 216 -3.65 16.99 10.11
CA PRO A 216 -4.89 16.49 9.48
C PRO A 216 -4.93 16.62 7.96
N ASP A 217 -4.08 17.46 7.38
CA ASP A 217 -4.01 17.65 5.92
C ASP A 217 -2.93 16.83 5.25
N HIS A 218 -2.36 15.84 5.95
CA HIS A 218 -1.32 14.98 5.42
C HIS A 218 -1.73 14.32 4.10
N ASP A 219 -0.83 14.30 3.12
CA ASP A 219 -1.03 13.63 1.83
C ASP A 219 -0.84 12.11 2.03
N ILE A 220 -1.94 11.37 1.99
CA ILE A 220 -1.96 9.94 2.27
C ILE A 220 -0.98 9.16 1.36
N ALA A 221 -0.98 9.47 0.06
CA ALA A 221 -0.16 8.74 -0.91
C ALA A 221 1.34 8.88 -0.67
N SER A 222 1.77 9.92 0.06
CA SER A 222 3.19 10.11 0.34
C SER A 222 3.74 9.10 1.34
N THR A 223 2.89 8.49 2.16
CA THR A 223 3.30 7.51 3.17
C THR A 223 2.66 6.13 2.98
N LEU A 224 1.47 6.06 2.38
CA LEU A 224 0.78 4.81 2.06
C LEU A 224 0.94 4.58 0.56
N LEU A 225 2.03 3.92 0.18
CA LEU A 225 2.49 3.89 -1.21
C LEU A 225 1.55 3.10 -2.12
N ALA A 226 1.05 1.95 -1.66
CA ALA A 226 0.14 1.09 -2.42
C ALA A 226 -0.29 -0.08 -1.54
N PRO A 227 -1.37 -0.80 -1.93
CA PRO A 227 -1.71 -2.05 -1.26
C PRO A 227 -0.54 -3.03 -1.23
N ASP A 228 -0.51 -3.87 -0.20
CA ASP A 228 0.47 -4.93 -0.04
C ASP A 228 -0.29 -6.23 0.20
N PHE A 229 0.07 -7.30 -0.51
CA PHE A 229 -0.67 -8.55 -0.44
C PHE A 229 0.19 -9.66 0.18
N PRO A 230 -0.42 -10.52 1.01
CA PRO A 230 0.33 -11.62 1.64
C PRO A 230 1.00 -12.55 0.65
N THR A 231 0.41 -12.70 -0.54
CA THR A 231 0.92 -13.59 -1.59
C THR A 231 1.97 -12.92 -2.48
N GLY A 232 2.32 -11.67 -2.24
CA GLY A 232 3.35 -10.95 -2.99
C GLY A 232 2.87 -10.47 -4.35
N GLY A 233 3.64 -10.78 -5.38
CA GLY A 233 3.35 -10.33 -6.75
C GLY A 233 3.88 -8.95 -7.03
N GLN A 234 3.50 -8.42 -8.19
CA GLN A 234 3.85 -7.06 -8.61
C GLN A 234 2.56 -6.26 -8.82
N LEU A 235 2.41 -5.17 -8.10
CA LEU A 235 1.26 -4.29 -8.25
C LEU A 235 1.55 -3.30 -9.37
N VAL A 236 0.71 -3.32 -10.41
CA VAL A 236 0.81 -2.39 -11.55
C VAL A 236 0.09 -1.11 -11.15
N CYS A 237 0.87 -0.12 -10.72
CA CYS A 237 0.32 1.10 -10.12
C CYS A 237 0.08 2.18 -11.17
N ASP A 238 -1.16 2.62 -11.25
CA ASP A 238 -1.54 3.86 -11.94
C ASP A 238 -1.83 4.87 -10.83
N PRO A 239 -0.97 5.88 -10.62
CA PRO A 239 -1.18 6.80 -9.50
C PRO A 239 -2.55 7.48 -9.48
N ALA A 240 -3.12 7.78 -10.65
CA ALA A 240 -4.45 8.41 -10.71
C ALA A 240 -5.54 7.45 -10.24
N GLU A 241 -5.49 6.19 -10.67
CA GLU A 241 -6.45 5.17 -10.22
C GLU A 241 -6.31 4.90 -8.72
N LEU A 242 -5.08 4.84 -8.23
CA LEU A 242 -4.82 4.62 -6.80
C LEU A 242 -5.34 5.79 -5.97
N ALA A 243 -5.14 7.03 -6.43
CA ALA A 243 -5.66 8.21 -5.76
C ALA A 243 -7.19 8.16 -5.67
N GLU A 244 -7.85 7.67 -6.72
CA GLU A 244 -9.32 7.53 -6.71
C GLU A 244 -9.77 6.48 -5.70
N ILE A 245 -9.06 5.36 -5.61
CA ILE A 245 -9.35 4.33 -4.59
C ILE A 245 -9.18 4.93 -3.18
N TYR A 246 -8.11 5.67 -2.97
CA TYR A 246 -7.86 6.31 -1.66
C TYR A 246 -8.93 7.35 -1.32
N ARG A 247 -9.46 8.04 -2.33
CA ARG A 247 -10.50 9.06 -2.12
C ARG A 247 -11.87 8.43 -1.86
N THR A 248 -12.22 7.38 -2.61
CA THR A 248 -13.60 6.85 -2.61
C THR A 248 -13.76 5.51 -1.91
N GLY A 249 -12.68 4.74 -1.75
CA GLY A 249 -12.76 3.38 -1.25
C GLY A 249 -13.14 2.34 -2.31
N ARG A 250 -13.24 2.75 -3.57
CA ARG A 250 -13.63 1.86 -4.68
C ARG A 250 -12.67 1.98 -5.84
N GLY A 251 -12.42 0.86 -6.52
CA GLY A 251 -11.60 0.79 -7.72
C GLY A 251 -10.80 -0.49 -7.78
N GLY A 252 -10.20 -0.73 -8.94
CA GLY A 252 -9.42 -1.95 -9.18
C GLY A 252 -7.93 -1.74 -9.04
N VAL A 253 -7.26 -2.73 -8.50
CA VAL A 253 -5.80 -2.79 -8.39
C VAL A 253 -5.32 -4.01 -9.16
N LYS A 254 -4.46 -3.82 -10.15
CA LYS A 254 -3.90 -4.92 -10.95
C LYS A 254 -2.64 -5.47 -10.27
N VAL A 255 -2.59 -6.79 -10.14
CA VAL A 255 -1.43 -7.48 -9.57
C VAL A 255 -0.99 -8.55 -10.54
N ARG A 256 0.31 -8.65 -10.76
CA ARG A 256 0.96 -9.63 -11.64
C ARG A 256 1.70 -10.68 -10.84
N ALA A 257 1.72 -11.89 -11.37
CA ALA A 257 2.59 -12.97 -10.86
C ALA A 257 4.06 -12.56 -10.99
N ARG A 258 4.88 -13.05 -10.08
CA ARG A 258 6.34 -12.94 -10.19
C ARG A 258 6.90 -14.27 -10.65
N TRP A 259 7.91 -14.19 -11.52
CA TRP A 259 8.48 -15.36 -12.18
C TRP A 259 9.96 -15.16 -12.43
N ARG A 260 10.62 -16.28 -12.69
CA ARG A 260 12.02 -16.28 -13.13
C ARG A 260 12.20 -17.33 -14.22
N TYR A 261 13.15 -17.08 -15.09
CA TYR A 261 13.46 -17.96 -16.20
C TYR A 261 14.68 -18.81 -15.85
N ASP A 262 14.54 -20.13 -15.97
CA ASP A 262 15.66 -21.07 -15.82
C ASP A 262 16.15 -21.40 -17.24
N LYS A 263 17.24 -20.77 -17.64
CA LYS A 263 17.80 -20.91 -18.99
C LYS A 263 18.28 -22.33 -19.24
N LYS A 264 18.86 -22.98 -18.23
CA LYS A 264 19.41 -24.34 -18.34
C LYS A 264 18.31 -25.35 -18.66
N GLU A 265 17.19 -25.28 -17.99
CA GLU A 265 16.07 -26.21 -18.17
C GLU A 265 15.01 -25.68 -19.15
N ASN A 266 15.17 -24.47 -19.64
CA ASN A 266 14.23 -23.77 -20.55
C ASN A 266 12.81 -23.79 -19.99
N LEU A 267 12.68 -23.31 -18.76
CA LEU A 267 11.37 -23.23 -18.11
C LEU A 267 11.20 -21.92 -17.35
N ILE A 268 9.94 -21.56 -17.15
CA ILE A 268 9.55 -20.45 -16.31
C ILE A 268 9.08 -21.02 -14.96
N GLU A 269 9.60 -20.46 -13.86
CA GLU A 269 9.12 -20.72 -12.50
C GLU A 269 8.32 -19.53 -12.02
N ILE A 270 7.03 -19.72 -11.78
CA ILE A 270 6.17 -18.71 -11.16
C ILE A 270 6.16 -19.00 -9.67
N PHE A 271 6.60 -18.03 -8.87
CA PHE A 271 6.74 -18.23 -7.42
C PHE A 271 5.84 -17.33 -6.58
N GLU A 272 5.15 -16.38 -7.20
CA GLU A 272 4.10 -15.57 -6.55
C GLU A 272 2.98 -15.34 -7.55
N ILE A 273 1.74 -15.44 -7.08
CA ILE A 273 0.56 -15.20 -7.91
C ILE A 273 -0.34 -14.16 -7.25
N PRO A 274 -1.23 -13.51 -8.01
CA PRO A 274 -2.14 -12.53 -7.43
C PRO A 274 -2.99 -13.10 -6.31
N TYR A 275 -3.22 -12.29 -5.27
CA TYR A 275 -4.02 -12.66 -4.10
C TYR A 275 -5.46 -13.05 -4.45
N SER A 276 -5.97 -12.52 -5.55
CA SER A 276 -7.35 -12.70 -6.00
C SER A 276 -7.60 -13.99 -6.78
N THR A 277 -6.57 -14.81 -7.01
CA THR A 277 -6.69 -16.03 -7.80
C THR A 277 -6.07 -17.23 -7.07
N SER A 278 -6.11 -18.39 -7.72
CA SER A 278 -5.53 -19.63 -7.17
C SER A 278 -4.77 -20.39 -8.25
N ILE A 279 -3.91 -21.31 -7.79
CA ILE A 279 -3.14 -22.18 -8.68
C ILE A 279 -4.07 -22.90 -9.65
N GLU A 280 -5.16 -23.48 -9.13
CA GLU A 280 -6.07 -24.30 -9.92
C GLU A 280 -6.77 -23.48 -11.00
N VAL A 281 -7.18 -22.26 -10.68
CA VAL A 281 -7.83 -21.38 -11.66
C VAL A 281 -6.85 -21.04 -12.79
N ILE A 282 -5.60 -20.76 -12.45
CA ILE A 282 -4.56 -20.44 -13.44
C ILE A 282 -4.30 -21.65 -14.35
N LEU A 283 -4.10 -22.84 -13.76
CA LEU A 283 -3.85 -24.06 -14.52
C LEU A 283 -5.01 -24.39 -15.47
N ASP A 284 -6.24 -24.27 -14.98
CA ASP A 284 -7.42 -24.51 -15.80
C ASP A 284 -7.52 -23.56 -16.98
N LYS A 285 -7.20 -22.27 -16.76
CA LYS A 285 -7.28 -21.27 -17.82
C LYS A 285 -6.18 -21.48 -18.87
N VAL A 286 -4.96 -21.79 -18.43
CA VAL A 286 -3.86 -22.08 -19.36
C VAL A 286 -4.18 -23.34 -20.20
N ALA A 287 -4.71 -24.38 -19.56
CA ALA A 287 -5.10 -25.61 -20.28
C ALA A 287 -6.17 -25.31 -21.34
N GLU A 288 -7.14 -24.47 -20.99
CA GLU A 288 -8.18 -24.04 -21.93
C GLU A 288 -7.59 -23.32 -23.15
N LEU A 289 -6.63 -22.40 -22.90
CA LEU A 289 -5.97 -21.63 -23.96
C LEU A 289 -5.11 -22.52 -24.87
N VAL A 290 -4.41 -23.49 -24.30
CA VAL A 290 -3.58 -24.43 -25.06
C VAL A 290 -4.49 -25.31 -25.94
N LYS A 291 -5.59 -25.80 -25.40
CA LYS A 291 -6.57 -26.63 -26.12
C LYS A 291 -7.21 -25.84 -27.27
N ALA A 292 -7.49 -24.53 -27.04
CA ALA A 292 -8.08 -23.69 -28.07
C ALA A 292 -7.06 -23.21 -29.13
N GLY A 293 -5.78 -23.54 -28.95
CA GLY A 293 -4.72 -23.14 -29.89
C GLY A 293 -4.29 -21.69 -29.75
N LYS A 294 -4.72 -21.00 -28.71
CA LYS A 294 -4.36 -19.57 -28.49
C LYS A 294 -2.97 -19.43 -27.87
N VAL A 295 -2.51 -20.43 -27.15
CA VAL A 295 -1.16 -20.48 -26.56
C VAL A 295 -0.48 -21.74 -27.08
N LYS A 296 0.54 -21.55 -27.92
CA LYS A 296 1.27 -22.66 -28.56
C LYS A 296 2.69 -22.81 -28.03
N GLU A 297 3.13 -21.89 -27.19
CA GLU A 297 4.53 -21.78 -26.72
C GLU A 297 4.85 -22.74 -25.57
N ILE A 298 3.85 -23.32 -24.95
CA ILE A 298 3.99 -24.13 -23.73
C ILE A 298 3.97 -25.62 -24.11
N SER A 299 4.98 -26.37 -23.63
CA SER A 299 5.00 -27.84 -23.80
C SER A 299 4.36 -28.54 -22.59
N ASP A 300 4.45 -27.97 -21.40
CA ASP A 300 3.83 -28.53 -20.19
C ASP A 300 3.73 -27.46 -19.11
N MET A 301 2.79 -27.60 -18.19
CA MET A 301 2.65 -26.75 -17.02
C MET A 301 2.26 -27.59 -15.82
N ARG A 302 2.98 -27.42 -14.71
CA ARG A 302 2.84 -28.25 -13.51
C ARG A 302 2.84 -27.41 -12.26
N ASP A 303 2.10 -27.86 -11.25
CA ASP A 303 2.19 -27.36 -9.89
C ASP A 303 3.26 -28.19 -9.15
N GLU A 304 4.40 -27.57 -8.86
CA GLU A 304 5.49 -28.19 -8.12
C GLU A 304 5.65 -27.55 -6.74
N SER A 305 4.60 -26.89 -6.24
CA SER A 305 4.62 -26.26 -4.92
C SER A 305 4.90 -27.28 -3.82
N ASP A 306 5.68 -26.87 -2.83
CA ASP A 306 6.07 -27.74 -1.70
C ASP A 306 6.22 -26.89 -0.43
N LEU A 307 6.89 -27.43 0.57
CA LEU A 307 7.09 -26.73 1.84
C LEU A 307 7.90 -25.45 1.70
N SER A 308 8.68 -25.28 0.64
CA SER A 308 9.45 -24.08 0.41
C SER A 308 8.63 -22.95 -0.25
N GLY A 309 7.42 -23.25 -0.70
CA GLY A 309 6.50 -22.27 -1.23
C GLY A 309 5.87 -22.64 -2.56
N LEU A 310 5.17 -21.66 -3.12
CA LEU A 310 4.47 -21.80 -4.40
C LEU A 310 5.49 -21.93 -5.54
N LYS A 311 5.26 -22.88 -6.42
CA LYS A 311 6.08 -23.06 -7.61
C LYS A 311 5.22 -23.64 -8.73
N LEU A 312 4.89 -22.80 -9.73
CA LEU A 312 4.27 -23.24 -10.97
C LEU A 312 5.37 -23.27 -12.04
N THR A 313 5.55 -24.41 -12.67
CA THR A 313 6.59 -24.59 -13.69
C THR A 313 5.95 -24.67 -15.07
N ILE A 314 6.44 -23.82 -15.98
CA ILE A 314 6.02 -23.82 -17.39
C ILE A 314 7.22 -24.25 -18.23
N ASP A 315 7.14 -25.43 -18.85
CA ASP A 315 8.16 -25.88 -19.81
C ASP A 315 7.89 -25.23 -21.16
N LEU A 316 8.90 -24.57 -21.71
CA LEU A 316 8.79 -23.84 -22.97
C LEU A 316 9.18 -24.68 -24.15
N LYS A 317 8.53 -24.46 -25.28
CA LYS A 317 8.99 -25.00 -26.56
C LYS A 317 10.24 -24.25 -26.99
N ARG A 318 11.01 -24.89 -27.88
CA ARG A 318 12.29 -24.38 -28.38
C ARG A 318 12.06 -23.00 -29.06
N GLY A 319 12.94 -22.05 -28.76
CA GLY A 319 12.91 -20.74 -29.40
C GLY A 319 11.89 -19.74 -28.85
N VAL A 320 11.18 -20.09 -27.77
CA VAL A 320 10.19 -19.20 -27.15
C VAL A 320 10.89 -18.15 -26.30
N ASP A 321 10.47 -16.88 -26.48
CA ASP A 321 10.92 -15.78 -25.64
C ASP A 321 10.07 -15.77 -24.36
N PRO A 322 10.67 -16.06 -23.18
CA PRO A 322 9.88 -16.13 -21.95
C PRO A 322 9.21 -14.80 -21.59
N GLU A 323 9.85 -13.66 -21.86
CA GLU A 323 9.24 -12.34 -21.59
C GLU A 323 7.94 -12.15 -22.39
N LYS A 324 7.97 -12.48 -23.68
CA LYS A 324 6.79 -12.34 -24.53
C LYS A 324 5.67 -13.26 -24.12
N LEU A 325 6.03 -14.50 -23.77
CA LEU A 325 5.03 -15.46 -23.29
C LEU A 325 4.36 -14.96 -22.01
N MET A 326 5.16 -14.46 -21.07
CA MET A 326 4.58 -13.96 -19.82
C MET A 326 3.67 -12.75 -20.04
N GLN A 327 4.01 -11.84 -20.96
CA GLN A 327 3.12 -10.75 -21.32
C GLN A 327 1.79 -11.25 -21.88
N LYS A 328 1.86 -12.26 -22.72
CA LYS A 328 0.67 -12.91 -23.29
C LYS A 328 -0.19 -13.56 -22.19
N LEU A 329 0.44 -14.28 -21.25
CA LEU A 329 -0.25 -14.92 -20.16
C LEU A 329 -0.86 -13.91 -19.18
N TYR A 330 -0.20 -12.78 -18.97
CA TYR A 330 -0.76 -11.69 -18.15
C TYR A 330 -2.08 -11.20 -18.75
N LYS A 331 -2.16 -11.08 -20.05
CA LYS A 331 -3.37 -10.58 -20.72
C LYS A 331 -4.48 -11.63 -20.74
N LEU A 332 -4.14 -12.90 -20.92
CA LEU A 332 -5.13 -13.95 -21.19
C LEU A 332 -5.51 -14.80 -19.98
N THR A 333 -4.79 -14.68 -18.86
CA THR A 333 -5.00 -15.53 -17.68
C THR A 333 -5.00 -14.69 -16.40
N PRO A 334 -5.44 -15.27 -15.24
CA PRO A 334 -5.32 -14.58 -13.95
C PRO A 334 -3.89 -14.48 -13.41
N LEU A 335 -2.86 -14.79 -14.18
CA LEU A 335 -1.48 -14.45 -13.80
C LEU A 335 -1.29 -12.93 -13.69
N GLN A 336 -2.17 -12.15 -14.32
CA GLN A 336 -2.44 -10.76 -13.94
C GLN A 336 -3.93 -10.68 -13.63
N ASP A 337 -4.26 -10.18 -12.46
CA ASP A 337 -5.65 -10.16 -12.03
C ASP A 337 -5.94 -8.85 -11.28
N THR A 338 -7.20 -8.47 -11.25
CA THR A 338 -7.64 -7.23 -10.62
C THR A 338 -8.29 -7.54 -9.27
N PHE A 339 -7.79 -6.89 -8.22
CA PHE A 339 -8.45 -6.88 -6.91
C PHE A 339 -9.39 -5.68 -6.90
N SER A 340 -10.70 -5.94 -6.85
CA SER A 340 -11.71 -4.88 -6.88
C SER A 340 -11.96 -4.38 -5.46
N CYS A 341 -11.37 -3.24 -5.13
CA CYS A 341 -11.51 -2.64 -3.80
C CYS A 341 -12.92 -2.11 -3.58
N ASN A 342 -13.45 -2.38 -2.41
CA ASN A 342 -14.71 -1.84 -1.91
C ASN A 342 -14.57 -1.78 -0.39
N PHE A 343 -14.12 -0.62 0.11
CA PHE A 343 -13.80 -0.43 1.52
C PHE A 343 -15.06 -0.15 2.33
N ASN A 344 -15.94 -1.15 2.34
CA ASN A 344 -17.21 -1.08 3.05
C ASN A 344 -17.01 -1.61 4.46
N ILE A 345 -17.28 -0.78 5.46
CA ILE A 345 -17.19 -1.17 6.87
C ILE A 345 -18.41 -0.70 7.62
N LEU A 346 -18.68 -1.34 8.76
CA LEU A 346 -19.76 -0.93 9.65
C LEU A 346 -19.23 0.15 10.60
N ILE A 347 -19.88 1.31 10.57
CA ILE A 347 -19.64 2.38 11.53
C ILE A 347 -20.94 2.57 12.31
N ALA A 348 -20.89 2.28 13.61
CA ALA A 348 -22.06 2.33 14.47
C ALA A 348 -23.24 1.52 13.92
N GLY A 349 -22.92 0.33 13.39
CA GLY A 349 -23.93 -0.59 12.86
C GLY A 349 -24.43 -0.30 11.46
N MET A 350 -23.90 0.75 10.80
CA MET A 350 -24.33 1.12 9.45
C MET A 350 -23.19 0.91 8.45
N PRO A 351 -23.44 0.21 7.33
CA PRO A 351 -22.39 0.03 6.31
C PRO A 351 -22.11 1.34 5.59
N ARG A 352 -20.82 1.65 5.48
CA ARG A 352 -20.34 2.87 4.78
C ARG A 352 -19.10 2.52 3.98
N VAL A 353 -19.07 2.95 2.72
CA VAL A 353 -17.86 2.84 1.88
C VAL A 353 -17.05 4.10 2.08
N LEU A 354 -15.83 3.95 2.60
CA LEU A 354 -14.98 5.07 2.98
C LEU A 354 -13.65 5.01 2.24
N GLY A 355 -13.16 6.17 1.82
CA GLY A 355 -11.77 6.30 1.36
C GLY A 355 -10.81 6.12 2.53
N VAL A 356 -9.52 6.03 2.21
CA VAL A 356 -8.50 5.71 3.22
C VAL A 356 -8.44 6.77 4.31
N LYS A 357 -8.44 8.06 3.93
CA LYS A 357 -8.37 9.13 4.92
C LYS A 357 -9.56 9.11 5.87
N ALA A 358 -10.78 8.98 5.30
CA ALA A 358 -12.00 8.93 6.11
C ALA A 358 -11.99 7.73 7.04
N LEU A 359 -11.52 6.59 6.56
CA LEU A 359 -11.43 5.37 7.36
C LEU A 359 -10.44 5.53 8.51
N LEU A 360 -9.27 6.12 8.25
CA LEU A 360 -8.28 6.39 9.29
C LEU A 360 -8.80 7.42 10.29
N GLU A 361 -9.53 8.44 9.84
CA GLU A 361 -10.14 9.42 10.75
C GLU A 361 -11.17 8.76 11.67
N GLU A 362 -11.97 7.82 11.16
CA GLU A 362 -12.90 7.06 11.98
C GLU A 362 -12.16 6.19 13.00
N TRP A 363 -11.08 5.52 12.57
CA TRP A 363 -10.26 4.73 13.49
C TRP A 363 -9.64 5.62 14.58
N ILE A 364 -9.09 6.79 14.19
CA ILE A 364 -8.47 7.73 15.13
C ILE A 364 -9.50 8.19 16.18
N ALA A 365 -10.70 8.54 15.73
CA ALA A 365 -11.76 8.98 16.63
C ALA A 365 -12.14 7.86 17.62
N TRP A 366 -12.31 6.65 17.10
CA TRP A 366 -12.64 5.49 17.90
C TRP A 366 -11.51 5.14 18.87
N ARG A 367 -10.27 5.10 18.39
CA ARG A 367 -9.12 4.78 19.24
C ARG A 367 -8.90 5.82 20.32
N THR A 368 -9.13 7.09 20.00
CA THR A 368 -9.06 8.17 20.99
C THR A 368 -9.97 7.86 22.17
N GLU A 369 -11.20 7.41 21.91
CA GLU A 369 -12.12 7.03 22.97
C GLU A 369 -11.65 5.77 23.73
N CYS A 370 -11.07 4.81 23.05
CA CYS A 370 -10.50 3.63 23.72
C CYS A 370 -9.40 4.03 24.71
N VAL A 371 -8.51 4.93 24.29
CA VAL A 371 -7.41 5.41 25.14
C VAL A 371 -7.97 6.24 26.31
N ARG A 372 -8.94 7.13 26.01
CA ARG A 372 -9.59 7.95 27.04
C ARG A 372 -10.24 7.06 28.12
N ARG A 373 -10.97 6.03 27.69
CA ARG A 373 -11.64 5.10 28.60
C ARG A 373 -10.63 4.30 29.42
N ARG A 374 -9.53 3.86 28.81
CA ARG A 374 -8.46 3.16 29.54
C ARG A 374 -7.86 4.08 30.60
N VAL A 375 -7.52 5.31 30.24
CA VAL A 375 -6.93 6.27 31.18
C VAL A 375 -7.90 6.53 32.35
N HIS A 376 -9.18 6.71 32.04
CA HIS A 376 -10.21 6.91 33.06
C HIS A 376 -10.31 5.69 34.00
N PHE A 377 -10.24 4.49 33.44
CA PHE A 377 -10.29 3.26 34.23
C PHE A 377 -9.10 3.17 35.20
N ILE A 378 -7.89 3.45 34.69
CA ILE A 378 -6.66 3.41 35.51
C ILE A 378 -6.76 4.50 36.59
N LEU A 379 -7.22 5.68 36.21
CA LEU A 379 -7.40 6.79 37.15
C LEU A 379 -8.36 6.41 38.28
N SER A 380 -9.50 5.80 37.94
CA SER A 380 -10.50 5.37 38.93
C SER A 380 -9.91 4.35 39.90
N ARG A 381 -9.15 3.39 39.37
CA ARG A 381 -8.50 2.39 40.22
C ARG A 381 -7.48 3.02 41.16
N LYS A 382 -6.70 3.98 40.69
CA LYS A 382 -5.71 4.66 41.52
C LYS A 382 -6.39 5.53 42.57
N LYS A 383 -7.52 6.18 42.24
CA LYS A 383 -8.28 6.97 43.20
C LYS A 383 -8.85 6.07 44.32
N GLU A 384 -9.37 4.89 43.95
CA GLU A 384 -9.87 3.93 44.94
C GLU A 384 -8.75 3.50 45.89
N LYS A 385 -7.57 3.18 45.34
CA LYS A 385 -6.42 2.77 46.15
C LYS A 385 -5.97 3.91 47.06
N LEU A 386 -5.89 5.14 46.56
CA LEU A 386 -5.54 6.31 47.37
C LEU A 386 -6.52 6.50 48.49
N HIS A 387 -7.82 6.37 48.21
CA HIS A 387 -8.86 6.52 49.22
C HIS A 387 -8.66 5.53 50.38
N LEU A 388 -8.34 4.28 50.07
CA LEU A 388 -8.09 3.25 51.07
C LEU A 388 -6.81 3.56 51.92
N LEU A 389 -5.76 4.04 51.21
CA LEU A 389 -4.49 4.39 51.90
C LEU A 389 -4.67 5.63 52.78
N LEU A 390 -5.55 6.57 52.42
CA LEU A 390 -5.82 7.72 53.28
C LEU A 390 -6.51 7.30 54.59
N GLY A 391 -7.38 6.29 54.52
CA GLY A 391 -7.98 5.71 55.71
C GLY A 391 -6.91 5.04 56.58
N LEU A 392 -6.00 4.32 55.97
CA LEU A 392 -4.88 3.69 56.70
C LEU A 392 -3.98 4.75 57.38
N LYS A 393 -3.76 5.89 56.68
CA LYS A 393 -2.97 7.00 57.24
C LYS A 393 -3.59 7.55 58.52
N ARG A 394 -4.92 7.68 58.58
CA ARG A 394 -5.62 8.09 59.78
C ARG A 394 -5.43 7.10 60.93
N ILE A 395 -5.46 5.79 60.65
CA ILE A 395 -5.19 4.73 61.63
C ILE A 395 -3.76 4.81 62.13
N LEU A 396 -2.79 5.16 61.26
CA LEU A 396 -1.38 5.28 61.63
C LEU A 396 -1.17 6.28 62.78
N LEU A 397 -2.00 7.32 62.84
CA LEU A 397 -1.93 8.33 63.92
C LEU A 397 -2.25 7.75 65.28
N ASP A 398 -3.03 6.64 65.35
CA ASP A 398 -3.36 6.02 66.64
C ASP A 398 -3.74 4.52 66.39
N ILE A 399 -2.73 3.66 66.22
CA ILE A 399 -2.94 2.23 66.01
C ILE A 399 -3.57 1.58 67.22
N ASP A 400 -3.15 1.99 68.43
CA ASP A 400 -3.68 1.43 69.66
C ASP A 400 -5.18 1.68 69.79
N LYS A 401 -5.67 2.84 69.37
CA LYS A 401 -7.10 3.14 69.31
C LYS A 401 -7.84 2.18 68.38
N ALA A 402 -7.27 1.91 67.20
CA ALA A 402 -7.90 1.00 66.26
C ALA A 402 -8.04 -0.42 66.87
N ILE A 403 -6.96 -0.91 67.45
CA ILE A 403 -6.95 -2.22 68.10
C ILE A 403 -7.97 -2.25 69.25
N ALA A 404 -8.03 -1.18 70.07
CA ALA A 404 -8.97 -1.09 71.19
C ALA A 404 -10.43 -1.10 70.69
N ILE A 405 -10.75 -0.36 69.62
CA ILE A 405 -12.11 -0.35 69.06
C ILE A 405 -12.52 -1.76 68.65
N ILE A 406 -11.63 -2.47 67.95
CA ILE A 406 -11.93 -3.85 67.44
C ILE A 406 -12.12 -4.79 68.63
N ARG A 407 -11.23 -4.72 69.61
CA ARG A 407 -11.27 -5.63 70.79
C ARG A 407 -12.48 -5.38 71.68
N GLU A 408 -12.89 -4.13 71.86
CA GLU A 408 -13.98 -3.74 72.75
C GLU A 408 -15.37 -3.86 72.08
N THR A 409 -15.42 -4.03 70.75
CA THR A 409 -16.68 -4.23 70.05
C THR A 409 -17.26 -5.60 70.38
N GLU A 410 -18.49 -5.65 70.86
CA GLU A 410 -19.14 -6.89 71.30
C GLU A 410 -19.64 -7.74 70.13
N GLU A 411 -20.22 -7.15 69.15
CA GLU A 411 -20.80 -7.83 68.00
C GLU A 411 -19.96 -7.59 66.74
N GLU A 412 -19.64 -8.67 66.02
CA GLU A 412 -18.84 -8.61 64.80
C GLU A 412 -19.39 -7.58 63.80
N ALA A 413 -20.69 -7.52 63.62
CA ALA A 413 -21.34 -6.58 62.69
C ALA A 413 -21.10 -5.12 63.04
N GLU A 414 -20.72 -4.78 64.27
CA GLU A 414 -20.49 -3.42 64.70
C GLU A 414 -19.04 -2.96 64.55
N VAL A 415 -18.12 -3.84 64.19
CA VAL A 415 -16.69 -3.52 64.07
C VAL A 415 -16.48 -2.42 63.05
N ILE A 416 -17.04 -2.55 61.85
CA ILE A 416 -16.90 -1.55 60.78
C ILE A 416 -17.55 -0.22 61.13
N PRO A 417 -18.81 -0.17 61.59
CA PRO A 417 -19.38 1.10 62.05
C PRO A 417 -18.59 1.78 63.16
N ASN A 418 -18.07 1.04 64.12
CA ASN A 418 -17.30 1.63 65.20
C ASN A 418 -15.96 2.20 64.75
N LEU A 419 -15.29 1.54 63.79
CA LEU A 419 -14.06 2.10 63.16
C LEU A 419 -14.37 3.37 62.39
N MET A 420 -15.48 3.38 61.67
CA MET A 420 -15.91 4.57 60.92
C MET A 420 -16.10 5.78 61.85
N ILE A 421 -16.81 5.59 62.96
CA ILE A 421 -17.07 6.65 63.93
C ILE A 421 -15.79 7.10 64.61
N GLY A 422 -14.99 6.14 65.03
CA GLY A 422 -13.76 6.39 65.81
C GLY A 422 -12.71 7.19 65.07
N PHE A 423 -12.60 6.98 63.74
CA PHE A 423 -11.56 7.61 62.92
C PHE A 423 -12.09 8.57 61.86
N GLY A 424 -13.41 8.72 61.75
CA GLY A 424 -13.98 9.57 60.70
C GLY A 424 -13.69 9.09 59.28
N ILE A 425 -13.74 7.78 59.09
CA ILE A 425 -13.48 7.15 57.77
C ILE A 425 -14.78 6.51 57.29
N ASP A 426 -14.82 6.18 56.00
CA ASP A 426 -16.01 5.57 55.41
C ASP A 426 -15.94 4.01 55.52
N GLU A 427 -17.01 3.38 55.08
CA GLU A 427 -17.15 1.92 55.15
C GLU A 427 -16.04 1.19 54.43
N LYS A 428 -15.70 1.65 53.18
CA LYS A 428 -14.65 0.99 52.40
C LYS A 428 -13.30 1.09 53.07
N GLN A 429 -12.98 2.25 53.61
CA GLN A 429 -11.71 2.46 54.35
C GLN A 429 -11.69 1.59 55.59
N ALA A 430 -12.77 1.52 56.34
CA ALA A 430 -12.85 0.69 57.56
C ALA A 430 -12.71 -0.78 57.24
N GLU A 431 -13.36 -1.27 56.17
CA GLU A 431 -13.23 -2.65 55.71
C GLU A 431 -11.78 -2.98 55.36
N TYR A 432 -11.10 -2.10 54.62
CA TYR A 432 -9.71 -2.31 54.24
C TYR A 432 -8.82 -2.42 55.47
N VAL A 433 -8.97 -1.54 56.41
CA VAL A 433 -8.17 -1.54 57.64
C VAL A 433 -8.45 -2.82 58.45
N ALA A 434 -9.71 -3.20 58.60
CA ALA A 434 -10.09 -4.38 59.40
C ALA A 434 -9.57 -5.69 58.81
N GLU A 435 -9.33 -5.74 57.48
CA GLU A 435 -8.85 -6.95 56.80
C GLU A 435 -7.32 -7.05 56.75
N ILE A 436 -6.60 -6.07 57.31
CA ILE A 436 -5.11 -6.14 57.36
C ILE A 436 -4.68 -7.32 58.21
N LYS A 437 -3.78 -8.11 57.68
CA LYS A 437 -3.20 -9.25 58.45
C LYS A 437 -2.43 -8.73 59.66
N LEU A 438 -2.57 -9.40 60.78
CA LEU A 438 -1.90 -8.97 62.03
C LEU A 438 -0.41 -8.72 61.83
N ARG A 439 0.27 -9.57 61.08
CA ARG A 439 1.72 -9.44 60.86
C ARG A 439 2.07 -8.14 60.11
N ASN A 440 1.10 -7.55 59.40
CA ASN A 440 1.29 -6.34 58.61
C ASN A 440 0.97 -5.05 59.40
N ILE A 441 0.66 -5.17 60.69
CA ILE A 441 0.49 -4.01 61.59
C ILE A 441 1.85 -3.56 62.13
N ASN A 442 2.93 -3.86 61.46
CA ASN A 442 4.24 -3.35 61.82
C ASN A 442 4.48 -1.98 61.16
N LYS A 443 5.32 -1.19 61.84
CA LYS A 443 5.59 0.18 61.45
C LYS A 443 6.12 0.28 60.02
N GLU A 444 7.01 -0.63 59.63
CA GLU A 444 7.62 -0.61 58.29
C GLU A 444 6.56 -0.79 57.20
N TYR A 445 5.67 -1.79 57.35
CA TYR A 445 4.62 -2.06 56.37
C TYR A 445 3.69 -0.86 56.20
N ILE A 446 3.23 -0.30 57.33
CA ILE A 446 2.29 0.82 57.31
C ILE A 446 2.95 2.06 56.71
N LEU A 447 4.22 2.36 57.05
CA LEU A 447 4.93 3.50 56.49
C LEU A 447 5.12 3.36 54.98
N LYS A 448 5.44 2.16 54.50
CA LYS A 448 5.56 1.94 53.05
C LYS A 448 4.24 2.19 52.31
N ARG A 449 3.14 1.72 52.89
CA ARG A 449 1.81 1.93 52.27
C ARG A 449 1.42 3.40 52.23
N VAL A 450 1.74 4.13 53.33
CA VAL A 450 1.45 5.57 53.39
C VAL A 450 2.32 6.36 52.40
N GLN A 451 3.61 5.96 52.24
CA GLN A 451 4.50 6.61 51.28
C GLN A 451 3.99 6.45 49.85
N GLU A 452 3.30 5.36 49.54
CA GLU A 452 2.65 5.19 48.23
C GLU A 452 1.65 6.29 47.96
N THR A 453 1.11 6.95 49.00
CA THR A 453 0.12 8.01 48.85
C THR A 453 0.64 9.15 47.98
N GLU A 454 1.87 9.61 48.22
CA GLU A 454 2.46 10.72 47.45
C GLU A 454 2.67 10.33 45.98
N THR A 455 3.17 9.12 45.76
CA THR A 455 3.35 8.59 44.40
C THR A 455 2.00 8.50 43.65
N LEU A 456 0.98 7.98 44.32
CA LEU A 456 -0.37 7.86 43.75
C LEU A 456 -0.96 9.23 43.44
N GLN A 457 -0.77 10.22 44.32
CA GLN A 457 -1.27 11.58 44.08
C GLN A 457 -0.66 12.17 42.81
N GLY A 458 0.65 12.00 42.62
CA GLY A 458 1.33 12.44 41.42
C GLY A 458 0.82 11.74 40.15
N GLU A 459 0.64 10.42 40.22
CA GLU A 459 0.12 9.63 39.11
C GLU A 459 -1.32 10.05 38.77
N ILE A 460 -2.14 10.28 39.80
CA ILE A 460 -3.55 10.73 39.60
C ILE A 460 -3.59 12.09 38.91
N GLU A 461 -2.76 13.03 39.34
CA GLU A 461 -2.69 14.36 38.73
C GLU A 461 -2.27 14.27 37.24
N ASP A 462 -1.30 13.41 36.96
CA ASP A 462 -0.83 13.19 35.58
C ASP A 462 -1.94 12.60 34.70
N LEU A 463 -2.67 11.60 35.21
CA LEU A 463 -3.77 10.99 34.46
C LEU A 463 -4.95 11.98 34.25
N GLU A 464 -5.28 12.78 35.26
CA GLU A 464 -6.31 13.81 35.13
C GLU A 464 -5.92 14.85 34.09
N ASP A 465 -4.65 15.26 34.07
CA ASP A 465 -4.13 16.19 33.06
C ASP A 465 -4.24 15.59 31.67
N THR A 466 -3.90 14.31 31.54
CA THR A 466 -3.99 13.57 30.27
C THR A 466 -5.44 13.60 29.72
N LEU A 467 -6.43 13.34 30.59
CA LEU A 467 -7.83 13.32 30.18
C LEU A 467 -8.33 14.70 29.73
N GLN A 468 -7.76 15.78 30.24
CA GLN A 468 -8.17 17.13 29.92
C GLN A 468 -7.51 17.69 28.66
N LYS A 469 -6.40 17.08 28.22
CA LYS A 469 -5.59 17.60 27.10
C LYS A 469 -5.61 16.64 25.90
N PRO A 470 -6.38 16.96 24.85
CA PRO A 470 -6.40 16.10 23.65
C PRO A 470 -5.01 15.85 23.06
N ALA A 471 -4.09 16.81 23.15
CA ALA A 471 -2.72 16.65 22.65
C ALA A 471 -2.00 15.51 23.37
N ARG A 472 -2.26 15.31 24.65
CA ARG A 472 -1.63 14.22 25.40
C ARG A 472 -2.16 12.85 24.97
N ILE A 473 -3.46 12.75 24.66
CA ILE A 473 -4.06 11.52 24.12
C ILE A 473 -3.44 11.21 22.76
N ARG A 474 -3.31 12.22 21.88
CA ARG A 474 -2.67 12.05 20.57
C ARG A 474 -1.22 11.56 20.74
N LYS A 475 -0.49 12.13 21.70
CA LYS A 475 0.90 11.70 21.97
C LYS A 475 0.97 10.23 22.37
N ILE A 476 0.03 9.77 23.20
CA ILE A 476 -0.05 8.35 23.59
C ILE A 476 -0.26 7.49 22.34
N MET A 477 -1.17 7.89 21.46
CA MET A 477 -1.47 7.15 20.24
C MET A 477 -0.25 7.08 19.32
N VAL A 478 0.47 8.21 19.16
CA VAL A 478 1.69 8.26 18.36
C VAL A 478 2.76 7.30 18.93
N GLU A 479 2.94 7.31 20.23
CA GLU A 479 3.91 6.42 20.88
C GLU A 479 3.53 4.95 20.70
N GLU A 480 2.25 4.61 20.82
CA GLU A 480 1.77 3.24 20.61
C GLU A 480 1.99 2.79 19.18
N LEU A 481 1.64 3.64 18.20
CA LEU A 481 1.84 3.34 16.79
C LEU A 481 3.32 3.17 16.46
N THR A 482 4.17 4.00 17.04
CA THR A 482 5.62 3.92 16.86
C THR A 482 6.15 2.57 17.39
N GLN A 483 5.66 2.13 18.54
CA GLN A 483 6.08 0.84 19.12
C GLN A 483 5.57 -0.34 18.30
N VAL A 484 4.35 -0.29 17.81
CA VAL A 484 3.79 -1.33 16.92
C VAL A 484 4.64 -1.44 15.66
N ARG A 485 4.96 -0.30 15.05
CA ARG A 485 5.81 -0.28 13.87
C ARG A 485 7.16 -0.91 14.15
N LYS A 486 7.79 -0.52 15.25
CA LYS A 486 9.12 -1.02 15.64
C LYS A 486 9.12 -2.54 15.84
N LYS A 487 8.07 -3.07 16.48
CA LYS A 487 8.02 -4.50 16.84
C LYS A 487 7.60 -5.38 15.67
N TYR A 488 6.70 -4.94 14.81
CA TYR A 488 6.01 -5.82 13.87
C TYR A 488 6.18 -5.45 12.41
N ALA A 489 6.85 -4.34 12.09
CA ALA A 489 7.05 -3.94 10.70
C ALA A 489 7.79 -5.01 9.91
N GLN A 490 7.38 -5.20 8.67
CA GLN A 490 8.04 -6.11 7.76
C GLN A 490 8.15 -5.44 6.39
N PRO A 491 9.14 -5.84 5.56
CA PRO A 491 9.26 -5.29 4.22
C PRO A 491 8.02 -5.57 3.39
N ARG A 492 7.76 -4.73 2.39
CA ARG A 492 6.67 -4.97 1.45
C ARG A 492 6.86 -6.33 0.78
N LYS A 493 5.77 -7.08 0.65
CA LYS A 493 5.77 -8.35 -0.07
C LYS A 493 5.43 -8.15 -1.55
N THR A 494 4.61 -7.15 -1.86
CA THR A 494 4.18 -6.85 -3.23
C THR A 494 5.02 -5.69 -3.78
N GLU A 495 5.78 -5.96 -4.84
CA GLU A 495 6.59 -4.96 -5.52
C GLU A 495 5.69 -3.99 -6.28
N ILE A 496 6.02 -2.70 -6.22
CA ILE A 496 5.26 -1.67 -6.96
C ILE A 496 5.97 -1.45 -8.29
N ILE A 497 5.23 -1.60 -9.41
CA ILE A 497 5.69 -1.21 -10.74
C ILE A 497 4.65 -0.24 -11.32
N TYR A 498 5.09 0.72 -12.14
CA TYR A 498 4.19 1.75 -12.62
C TYR A 498 3.62 1.39 -13.99
N SER A 499 2.34 1.66 -14.20
CA SER A 499 1.60 1.27 -15.40
C SER A 499 2.22 1.82 -16.69
N HIS A 500 2.80 3.02 -16.64
CA HIS A 500 3.44 3.62 -17.82
C HIS A 500 4.75 2.93 -18.20
N GLU A 501 5.34 2.15 -17.30
CA GLU A 501 6.59 1.41 -17.55
C GLU A 501 6.33 0.02 -18.13
N VAL A 502 5.08 -0.40 -18.19
CA VAL A 502 4.67 -1.75 -18.56
C VAL A 502 4.17 -1.76 -20.01
N GLU A 503 4.70 -2.70 -20.80
CA GLU A 503 4.25 -2.90 -22.17
C GLU A 503 3.12 -3.94 -22.20
N GLU A 504 2.01 -3.60 -22.88
CA GLU A 504 0.90 -4.53 -23.08
C GLU A 504 1.20 -5.50 -24.22
N TYR A 505 0.71 -6.72 -24.09
CA TYR A 505 0.82 -7.71 -25.14
C TYR A 505 0.09 -7.24 -26.40
N ARG A 506 0.78 -7.30 -27.53
CA ARG A 506 0.20 -7.08 -28.85
C ARG A 506 0.59 -8.27 -29.74
N GLU A 507 -0.35 -8.79 -30.51
CA GLU A 507 -0.03 -9.81 -31.51
C GLU A 507 1.02 -9.24 -32.45
N GLU A 508 2.13 -9.98 -32.62
CA GLU A 508 3.21 -9.54 -33.50
C GLU A 508 2.72 -9.54 -34.96
N GLU A 509 2.59 -8.36 -35.54
CA GLU A 509 2.54 -8.22 -36.98
C GLU A 509 3.99 -8.38 -37.45
N GLN A 510 4.21 -9.16 -38.51
CA GLN A 510 5.53 -9.24 -39.13
C GLN A 510 5.89 -7.84 -39.64
N VAL A 511 6.90 -7.24 -39.02
CA VAL A 511 7.34 -5.90 -39.37
C VAL A 511 8.28 -6.00 -40.56
N GLU A 512 7.87 -5.44 -41.68
CA GLU A 512 8.72 -5.36 -42.88
C GLU A 512 9.79 -4.31 -42.63
N ASP A 513 11.06 -4.70 -42.79
CA ASP A 513 12.17 -3.77 -42.56
C ASP A 513 12.66 -3.20 -43.89
N TYR A 514 12.84 -1.89 -43.94
CA TYR A 514 13.31 -1.17 -45.11
C TYR A 514 13.94 0.16 -44.67
N PRO A 515 14.85 0.72 -45.49
CA PRO A 515 15.48 2.00 -45.11
C PRO A 515 14.49 3.15 -45.05
N VAL A 516 14.66 4.06 -44.13
CA VAL A 516 13.87 5.28 -43.99
C VAL A 516 14.76 6.43 -43.53
N THR A 517 14.31 7.66 -43.79
CA THR A 517 14.88 8.87 -43.21
C THR A 517 13.82 9.46 -42.29
N VAL A 518 14.22 9.79 -41.08
CA VAL A 518 13.30 10.33 -40.06
C VAL A 518 13.60 11.80 -39.84
N PHE A 519 12.55 12.59 -39.60
CA PHE A 519 12.63 14.03 -39.41
C PHE A 519 11.84 14.40 -38.15
N LEU A 520 12.49 15.15 -37.28
CA LEU A 520 11.84 15.69 -36.08
C LEU A 520 11.92 17.23 -36.17
N SER A 521 10.78 17.89 -36.15
CA SER A 521 10.73 19.35 -36.15
C SER A 521 11.00 19.90 -34.74
N ARG A 522 11.33 21.20 -34.65
CA ARG A 522 11.57 21.83 -33.35
C ARG A 522 10.37 21.78 -32.42
N GLU A 523 9.16 21.77 -32.98
CA GLU A 523 7.92 21.77 -32.20
C GLU A 523 7.38 20.36 -31.90
N GLY A 524 8.09 19.30 -32.34
CA GLY A 524 7.72 17.93 -32.01
C GLY A 524 6.88 17.18 -33.03
N TYR A 525 6.92 17.60 -34.30
CA TYR A 525 6.31 16.85 -35.39
C TYR A 525 7.31 15.87 -35.99
N PHE A 526 6.88 14.64 -36.23
CA PHE A 526 7.78 13.55 -36.64
C PHE A 526 7.28 12.93 -37.95
N LYS A 527 8.22 12.71 -38.87
CA LYS A 527 7.95 12.07 -40.17
C LYS A 527 8.94 10.96 -40.44
N LYS A 528 8.46 9.88 -41.04
CA LYS A 528 9.28 8.76 -41.53
C LYS A 528 9.06 8.70 -43.00
N ILE A 529 10.10 8.93 -43.81
CA ILE A 529 10.00 9.04 -45.28
C ILE A 529 10.90 8.00 -45.93
N THR A 530 10.38 7.26 -46.91
CA THR A 530 11.21 6.29 -47.64
C THR A 530 12.18 7.02 -48.57
N PRO A 531 13.31 6.38 -48.97
CA PRO A 531 14.27 7.05 -49.88
C PRO A 531 13.64 7.43 -51.20
N GLN A 532 12.73 6.59 -51.75
CA GLN A 532 12.05 6.89 -53.04
C GLN A 532 11.19 8.16 -52.89
N SER A 533 10.36 8.24 -51.86
CA SER A 533 9.50 9.40 -51.62
C SER A 533 10.35 10.65 -51.38
N LEU A 534 11.46 10.54 -50.69
CA LEU A 534 12.35 11.69 -50.37
C LEU A 534 12.99 12.24 -51.65
N ARG A 535 13.45 11.36 -52.54
CA ARG A 535 14.04 11.79 -53.84
C ARG A 535 13.03 12.52 -54.73
N MET A 536 11.76 12.18 -54.59
CA MET A 536 10.69 12.77 -55.44
C MET A 536 10.03 13.96 -54.76
N SER A 537 10.44 14.33 -53.54
CA SER A 537 9.76 15.37 -52.80
C SER A 537 10.46 16.72 -52.90
N GLY A 538 9.70 17.78 -52.66
CA GLY A 538 10.23 19.13 -52.49
C GLY A 538 10.66 19.39 -51.06
N GLU A 539 10.51 20.62 -50.60
CA GLU A 539 10.90 21.03 -49.26
C GLU A 539 9.99 20.42 -48.16
N GLN A 540 10.56 20.24 -46.97
CA GLN A 540 9.82 19.79 -45.82
C GLN A 540 8.80 20.84 -45.38
N LYS A 541 7.58 20.41 -45.13
CA LYS A 541 6.54 21.29 -44.61
C LYS A 541 6.61 21.38 -43.11
N TYR A 542 6.47 22.58 -42.57
CA TYR A 542 6.43 22.85 -41.14
C TYR A 542 5.21 23.67 -40.79
N LYS A 543 4.75 23.52 -39.54
CA LYS A 543 3.73 24.40 -38.98
C LYS A 543 4.29 25.81 -38.87
N GLU A 544 3.42 26.82 -38.94
CA GLU A 544 3.82 28.24 -38.80
C GLU A 544 4.56 28.42 -37.46
N GLY A 545 5.78 28.96 -37.50
CA GLY A 545 6.61 29.16 -36.35
C GLY A 545 7.53 27.98 -36.00
N ASP A 546 7.38 26.87 -36.73
CA ASP A 546 8.22 25.68 -36.55
C ASP A 546 9.36 25.65 -37.59
N GLY A 547 10.24 24.68 -37.48
CA GLY A 547 11.35 24.53 -38.39
C GLY A 547 12.08 23.21 -38.20
N PRO A 548 13.18 23.00 -38.96
CA PRO A 548 13.92 21.74 -38.81
C PRO A 548 14.57 21.58 -37.43
N GLY A 549 14.47 20.37 -36.88
CA GLY A 549 15.12 20.02 -35.64
C GLY A 549 16.21 18.98 -35.86
N GLN A 550 15.81 17.70 -35.99
CA GLN A 550 16.76 16.59 -36.22
C GLN A 550 16.38 15.80 -37.45
N GLN A 551 17.38 15.21 -38.09
CA GLN A 551 17.23 14.31 -39.23
C GLN A 551 18.21 13.15 -39.08
N ALA A 552 17.75 11.95 -39.41
CA ALA A 552 18.60 10.75 -39.28
C ALA A 552 18.15 9.68 -40.27
N GLU A 553 19.10 8.81 -40.62
CA GLU A 553 18.81 7.63 -41.45
C GLU A 553 18.66 6.42 -40.53
N ALA A 554 17.70 5.56 -40.83
CA ALA A 554 17.37 4.41 -40.01
C ALA A 554 16.65 3.35 -40.85
N THR A 555 16.17 2.31 -40.19
CA THR A 555 15.32 1.28 -40.82
C THR A 555 13.99 1.20 -40.07
N ASN A 556 12.96 0.72 -40.76
CA ASN A 556 11.60 0.68 -40.23
C ASN A 556 11.48 -0.10 -38.92
N ALA A 557 12.27 -1.16 -38.73
CA ALA A 557 12.22 -1.98 -37.52
C ALA A 557 13.04 -1.40 -36.37
N ALA A 558 13.77 -0.29 -36.58
CA ALA A 558 14.67 0.28 -35.57
C ALA A 558 13.88 0.87 -34.39
N GLU A 559 14.47 0.78 -33.21
CA GLU A 559 13.96 1.47 -32.02
C GLU A 559 14.29 2.96 -32.09
N VAL A 560 13.46 3.76 -31.48
CA VAL A 560 13.71 5.21 -31.33
C VAL A 560 13.31 5.64 -29.92
N MET A 561 14.11 6.56 -29.37
CA MET A 561 13.87 7.15 -28.06
C MET A 561 13.65 8.65 -28.19
N PHE A 562 12.58 9.16 -27.56
CA PHE A 562 12.27 10.59 -27.54
C PHE A 562 12.40 11.09 -26.09
N PHE A 563 13.40 11.90 -25.84
CA PHE A 563 13.61 12.55 -24.54
C PHE A 563 12.76 13.81 -24.46
N THR A 564 12.20 14.06 -23.27
CA THR A 564 11.31 15.20 -23.05
C THR A 564 11.87 16.16 -22.00
N ASP A 565 11.24 17.32 -21.90
CA ASP A 565 11.60 18.35 -20.93
C ASP A 565 11.14 18.01 -19.48
N ARG A 566 10.54 16.87 -19.28
CA ARG A 566 10.08 16.41 -17.96
C ARG A 566 10.93 15.26 -17.42
N CYS A 567 12.21 15.18 -17.84
CA CYS A 567 13.15 14.14 -17.40
C CYS A 567 12.64 12.72 -17.69
N GLN A 568 11.97 12.56 -18.81
CA GLN A 568 11.40 11.29 -19.25
C GLN A 568 11.90 10.96 -20.66
N VAL A 569 11.87 9.65 -20.98
CA VAL A 569 12.13 9.19 -22.35
C VAL A 569 11.04 8.20 -22.76
N TYR A 570 10.54 8.38 -23.99
CA TYR A 570 9.53 7.51 -24.59
C TYR A 570 10.23 6.64 -25.64
N LYS A 571 10.10 5.32 -25.51
CA LYS A 571 10.70 4.33 -26.40
C LYS A 571 9.63 3.73 -27.28
N THR A 572 9.92 3.63 -28.57
CA THR A 572 9.01 2.99 -29.49
C THR A 572 9.81 2.46 -30.71
N ARG A 573 9.13 1.91 -31.69
CA ARG A 573 9.73 1.47 -32.94
C ARG A 573 9.25 2.37 -34.07
N LEU A 574 10.11 2.57 -35.07
CA LEU A 574 9.75 3.37 -36.24
C LEU A 574 8.57 2.77 -37.00
N SER A 575 8.40 1.44 -36.95
CA SER A 575 7.28 0.75 -37.57
C SER A 575 5.92 1.20 -37.04
N GLU A 576 5.86 1.81 -35.85
CA GLU A 576 4.60 2.33 -35.31
C GLU A 576 4.16 3.65 -35.95
N PHE A 577 5.02 4.23 -36.78
CA PHE A 577 4.70 5.45 -37.56
C PHE A 577 4.46 5.05 -38.99
N GLY A 578 3.44 5.63 -39.60
CA GLY A 578 3.17 5.43 -41.04
C GLY A 578 4.21 6.14 -41.90
N ASP A 579 4.50 5.57 -43.07
CA ASP A 579 5.33 6.25 -44.07
C ASP A 579 4.67 7.56 -44.47
N SER A 580 5.43 8.62 -44.59
CA SER A 580 4.93 9.97 -44.77
C SER A 580 5.59 10.63 -45.99
N LYS A 581 5.22 11.86 -46.25
CA LYS A 581 5.76 12.69 -47.34
C LYS A 581 6.27 14.01 -46.79
N ALA A 582 7.23 14.60 -47.48
CA ALA A 582 7.75 15.92 -47.10
C ALA A 582 6.66 17.00 -47.04
N SER A 583 5.61 16.84 -47.82
CA SER A 583 4.54 17.85 -47.96
C SER A 583 3.52 17.86 -46.83
N VAL A 584 3.61 16.94 -45.87
CA VAL A 584 2.70 16.90 -44.70
C VAL A 584 3.43 17.26 -43.43
N LEU A 585 2.69 17.61 -42.37
CA LEU A 585 3.30 18.00 -41.07
C LEU A 585 3.90 16.82 -40.32
N GLY A 586 3.31 15.64 -40.45
CA GLY A 586 3.69 14.45 -39.73
C GLY A 586 2.90 14.27 -38.44
N ASP A 587 3.38 13.34 -37.59
CA ASP A 587 2.73 13.02 -36.30
C ASP A 587 3.21 13.99 -35.23
N TYR A 588 2.26 14.58 -34.50
CA TYR A 588 2.59 15.39 -33.31
C TYR A 588 2.88 14.45 -32.16
N LEU A 589 4.15 14.35 -31.74
CA LEU A 589 4.60 13.33 -30.79
C LEU A 589 3.92 13.40 -29.42
N PRO A 590 3.69 14.59 -28.82
CA PRO A 590 2.98 14.59 -27.53
C PRO A 590 1.61 13.89 -27.60
N ALA A 591 0.87 14.08 -28.69
CA ALA A 591 -0.42 13.39 -28.87
C ALA A 591 -0.23 11.91 -29.23
N LYS A 592 0.69 11.63 -30.14
CA LYS A 592 0.94 10.26 -30.64
C LYS A 592 1.43 9.32 -29.52
N LEU A 593 2.29 9.82 -28.64
CA LEU A 593 2.91 9.01 -27.56
C LEU A 593 2.20 9.15 -26.22
N GLY A 594 1.13 9.93 -26.15
CA GLY A 594 0.37 10.11 -24.92
C GLY A 594 1.17 10.77 -23.80
N MET A 595 1.90 11.83 -24.14
CA MET A 595 2.72 12.56 -23.18
C MET A 595 1.85 13.35 -22.20
N ASP A 596 2.43 13.72 -21.08
CA ASP A 596 1.77 14.54 -20.06
C ASP A 596 1.47 15.93 -20.62
N GLU A 597 0.45 16.61 -20.07
CA GLU A 597 0.08 17.95 -20.49
C GLU A 597 1.28 18.90 -20.33
N GLY A 598 1.59 19.63 -21.40
CA GLY A 598 2.70 20.57 -21.41
C GLY A 598 4.08 19.96 -21.60
N GLU A 599 4.17 18.65 -21.77
CA GLU A 599 5.44 17.96 -22.02
C GLU A 599 5.84 18.10 -23.49
N SER A 600 7.12 18.38 -23.75
CA SER A 600 7.64 18.57 -25.10
C SER A 600 8.86 17.69 -25.35
N VAL A 601 9.00 17.19 -26.57
CA VAL A 601 10.18 16.43 -27.01
C VAL A 601 11.37 17.41 -27.14
N VAL A 602 12.51 17.07 -26.54
CA VAL A 602 13.71 17.88 -26.64
C VAL A 602 14.80 17.24 -27.50
N TYR A 603 14.81 15.89 -27.61
CA TYR A 603 15.84 15.22 -28.39
C TYR A 603 15.42 13.80 -28.78
N MET A 604 15.80 13.40 -30.00
CA MET A 604 15.56 12.05 -30.54
C MET A 604 16.87 11.28 -30.58
N VAL A 605 16.86 10.03 -30.12
CA VAL A 605 18.01 9.13 -30.16
C VAL A 605 17.60 7.83 -30.83
N LEU A 606 18.42 7.36 -31.76
CA LEU A 606 18.30 6.02 -32.36
C LEU A 606 19.34 5.15 -31.64
N PRO A 607 18.95 4.33 -30.67
CA PRO A 607 19.95 3.66 -29.82
C PRO A 607 20.72 2.53 -30.50
N GLY A 608 20.22 1.98 -31.61
CA GLY A 608 20.86 0.88 -32.31
C GLY A 608 21.04 -0.31 -31.40
N ASP A 609 22.28 -0.77 -31.22
CA ASP A 609 22.62 -1.90 -30.35
C ASP A 609 22.87 -1.47 -28.89
N TYR A 610 22.55 -0.23 -28.56
CA TYR A 610 22.73 0.35 -27.22
C TYR A 610 24.21 0.44 -26.81
N SER A 611 25.11 0.54 -27.78
CA SER A 611 26.55 0.82 -27.50
C SER A 611 26.74 2.33 -27.39
N GLY A 612 27.87 2.73 -26.78
CA GLY A 612 28.21 4.13 -26.63
C GLY A 612 27.57 4.79 -25.42
N HIS A 613 27.55 6.11 -25.42
CA HIS A 613 27.10 6.90 -24.27
C HIS A 613 26.21 8.06 -24.72
N LEU A 614 25.44 8.60 -23.77
CA LEU A 614 24.73 9.87 -23.92
C LEU A 614 25.30 10.89 -22.95
N LEU A 615 25.55 12.11 -23.44
CA LEU A 615 25.98 13.22 -22.60
C LEU A 615 24.80 14.14 -22.36
N PHE A 616 24.62 14.54 -21.08
CA PHE A 616 23.61 15.51 -20.67
C PHE A 616 24.31 16.72 -20.06
N PHE A 617 24.00 17.90 -20.56
CA PHE A 617 24.57 19.15 -20.05
C PHE A 617 23.47 19.99 -19.42
N PHE A 618 23.78 20.61 -18.28
CA PHE A 618 22.81 21.33 -17.47
C PHE A 618 23.21 22.79 -17.29
N GLU A 619 22.22 23.64 -17.01
CA GLU A 619 22.43 25.07 -16.81
C GLU A 619 23.45 25.39 -15.72
N ASN A 620 23.61 24.52 -14.73
CA ASN A 620 24.56 24.71 -13.62
C ASN A 620 26.00 24.38 -13.99
N GLY A 621 26.25 24.03 -15.24
CA GLY A 621 27.62 23.74 -15.72
C GLY A 621 28.06 22.29 -15.51
N LYS A 622 27.22 21.46 -14.96
CA LYS A 622 27.53 20.04 -14.80
C LYS A 622 27.19 19.25 -16.07
N ALA A 623 27.88 18.14 -16.25
CA ALA A 623 27.63 17.21 -17.35
C ALA A 623 27.60 15.78 -16.81
N ALA A 624 26.67 15.00 -17.32
CA ALA A 624 26.53 13.58 -16.99
C ALA A 624 26.82 12.75 -18.24
N ARG A 625 27.66 11.74 -18.11
CA ARG A 625 27.93 10.76 -19.18
C ARG A 625 27.27 9.44 -18.76
N VAL A 626 26.24 9.04 -19.49
CA VAL A 626 25.43 7.86 -19.13
C VAL A 626 25.62 6.80 -20.21
N GLU A 627 25.86 5.54 -19.80
CA GLU A 627 25.95 4.44 -20.75
C GLU A 627 24.63 4.27 -21.47
N MET A 628 24.67 4.16 -22.81
CA MET A 628 23.47 3.97 -23.63
C MET A 628 22.65 2.75 -23.15
N LYS A 629 23.34 1.69 -22.74
CA LYS A 629 22.69 0.46 -22.28
C LYS A 629 21.86 0.67 -21.00
N ALA A 630 22.04 1.78 -20.28
CA ALA A 630 21.18 2.12 -19.15
C ALA A 630 19.72 2.35 -19.57
N TYR A 631 19.50 2.61 -20.85
CA TYR A 631 18.16 2.81 -21.42
C TYR A 631 17.61 1.53 -22.06
N ALA A 632 18.42 0.47 -22.17
CA ALA A 632 17.96 -0.82 -22.61
C ALA A 632 17.26 -1.51 -21.44
N THR A 633 16.04 -1.98 -21.64
CA THR A 633 15.25 -2.60 -20.58
C THR A 633 14.96 -4.06 -20.95
N VAL A 634 14.98 -4.93 -19.94
CA VAL A 634 14.69 -6.36 -20.14
C VAL A 634 13.22 -6.51 -20.55
N SER A 635 12.34 -5.70 -20.00
CA SER A 635 10.95 -5.61 -20.45
C SER A 635 10.81 -4.45 -21.43
N ASN A 636 9.89 -4.58 -22.38
CA ASN A 636 9.63 -3.53 -23.37
C ASN A 636 8.85 -2.37 -22.74
N ARG A 637 9.53 -1.57 -21.96
CA ARG A 637 8.93 -0.40 -21.33
C ARG A 637 8.88 0.77 -22.34
N ARG A 638 7.69 1.35 -22.48
CA ARG A 638 7.47 2.46 -23.41
C ARG A 638 7.92 3.81 -22.86
N LYS A 639 7.89 3.97 -21.54
CA LYS A 639 8.24 5.22 -20.89
C LYS A 639 9.16 4.96 -19.71
N LEU A 640 10.26 5.69 -19.64
CA LEU A 640 11.18 5.64 -18.50
C LEU A 640 11.20 7.00 -17.83
N THR A 641 10.91 7.03 -16.53
CA THR A 641 11.06 8.22 -15.70
C THR A 641 12.50 8.31 -15.21
N GLY A 642 12.91 9.48 -14.77
CA GLY A 642 14.29 9.67 -14.33
C GLY A 642 15.28 9.38 -15.44
N ALA A 643 14.95 9.81 -16.66
CA ALA A 643 15.80 9.58 -17.83
C ALA A 643 17.09 10.40 -17.79
N TYR A 644 17.07 11.51 -17.06
CA TYR A 644 18.23 12.31 -16.73
C TYR A 644 17.93 13.12 -15.46
N SER A 645 18.92 13.77 -14.91
CA SER A 645 18.79 14.49 -13.63
C SER A 645 17.81 15.65 -13.71
N ASP A 646 16.99 15.80 -12.67
CA ASP A 646 16.05 16.93 -12.51
C ASP A 646 16.63 18.08 -11.65
N LYS A 647 17.91 18.00 -11.28
CA LYS A 647 18.50 18.95 -10.33
C LYS A 647 18.84 20.31 -10.95
N SER A 648 18.95 20.37 -12.29
CA SER A 648 19.20 21.61 -13.01
C SER A 648 18.56 21.49 -14.39
N ARG A 649 18.19 22.60 -14.98
CA ARG A 649 17.55 22.61 -16.31
C ARG A 649 18.51 22.04 -17.36
N LEU A 650 18.00 21.17 -18.24
CA LEU A 650 18.77 20.56 -19.32
C LEU A 650 19.07 21.59 -20.41
N VAL A 651 20.34 21.63 -20.84
CA VAL A 651 20.78 22.49 -21.95
C VAL A 651 20.92 21.68 -23.23
N ALA A 652 21.53 20.49 -23.16
CA ALA A 652 21.81 19.70 -24.36
C ALA A 652 21.89 18.21 -24.03
N ILE A 653 21.51 17.39 -25.00
CA ILE A 653 21.74 15.94 -25.03
C ILE A 653 22.54 15.64 -26.27
N LEU A 654 23.64 14.87 -26.15
CA LEU A 654 24.49 14.51 -27.28
C LEU A 654 24.84 13.03 -27.21
N PRO A 655 24.65 12.26 -28.29
CA PRO A 655 25.16 10.89 -28.34
C PRO A 655 26.68 10.92 -28.54
N LEU A 656 27.36 9.95 -27.93
CA LEU A 656 28.82 9.88 -27.99
C LEU A 656 29.26 8.45 -28.27
N ALA A 657 29.77 8.22 -29.49
CA ALA A 657 30.36 6.92 -29.85
C ALA A 657 31.84 6.88 -29.51
N GLU A 658 32.56 7.97 -29.80
CA GLU A 658 33.99 8.10 -29.55
C GLU A 658 34.26 9.45 -28.86
N ASP A 659 35.29 9.48 -28.02
CA ASP A 659 35.66 10.69 -27.31
C ASP A 659 36.08 11.79 -28.30
N ARG A 660 35.67 13.01 -27.99
CA ARG A 660 35.98 14.20 -28.81
C ARG A 660 35.97 15.47 -27.95
N GLU A 661 36.35 16.57 -28.56
CA GLU A 661 36.27 17.87 -27.89
C GLU A 661 34.88 18.48 -28.08
N LEU A 662 34.39 19.11 -27.01
CA LEU A 662 33.15 19.88 -27.03
C LEU A 662 33.41 21.28 -26.44
N THR A 663 32.65 22.25 -26.94
CA THR A 663 32.73 23.65 -26.48
C THR A 663 31.47 23.97 -25.67
N LEU A 664 31.68 24.49 -24.46
CA LEU A 664 30.60 24.98 -23.60
C LEU A 664 30.65 26.50 -23.59
N LEU A 665 29.51 27.14 -23.88
CA LEU A 665 29.37 28.59 -23.89
C LEU A 665 28.37 29.01 -22.81
N SER A 666 28.75 29.97 -21.99
CA SER A 666 27.91 30.45 -20.89
C SER A 666 27.32 31.83 -21.22
N THR A 667 26.30 32.22 -20.39
CA THR A 667 25.65 33.54 -20.54
C THR A 667 26.61 34.70 -20.19
N GLU A 668 27.55 34.50 -19.25
CA GLU A 668 28.74 35.33 -19.22
C GLU A 668 29.53 34.93 -20.48
N PRO A 669 29.88 35.81 -21.38
CA PRO A 669 30.45 35.35 -22.65
C PRO A 669 31.81 34.70 -22.48
N ARG A 670 31.80 33.51 -21.89
CA ARG A 670 32.96 32.64 -21.65
C ARG A 670 32.76 31.34 -22.44
N ALA A 671 33.88 30.77 -22.83
CA ALA A 671 33.93 29.47 -23.50
C ALA A 671 34.91 28.56 -22.79
N LEU A 672 34.58 27.27 -22.78
CA LEU A 672 35.47 26.22 -22.28
C LEU A 672 35.41 25.06 -23.26
N ILE A 673 36.57 24.63 -23.75
CA ILE A 673 36.66 23.45 -24.63
C ILE A 673 37.30 22.33 -23.80
N PHE A 674 36.63 21.18 -23.74
CA PHE A 674 37.15 20.05 -22.99
C PHE A 674 37.05 18.77 -23.82
N HIS A 675 37.87 17.78 -23.49
CA HIS A 675 37.81 16.48 -24.12
C HIS A 675 36.86 15.58 -23.30
N THR A 676 35.96 14.88 -23.98
CA THR A 676 34.91 14.11 -23.29
C THR A 676 35.47 12.92 -22.48
N SER A 677 36.72 12.51 -22.73
CA SER A 677 37.39 11.46 -21.93
C SER A 677 37.51 11.86 -20.45
N LEU A 678 37.42 13.16 -20.14
CA LEU A 678 37.44 13.65 -18.75
C LEU A 678 36.17 13.32 -17.98
N LEU A 679 35.07 12.93 -18.68
CA LEU A 679 33.82 12.51 -18.08
C LEU A 679 33.79 10.99 -17.97
N LEU A 680 33.67 10.49 -16.74
CA LEU A 680 33.57 9.03 -16.51
C LEU A 680 32.12 8.59 -16.72
N PRO A 681 31.91 7.48 -17.47
CA PRO A 681 30.55 7.01 -17.71
C PRO A 681 29.90 6.43 -16.44
N LYS A 682 28.60 6.61 -16.32
CA LYS A 682 27.78 6.09 -15.23
C LYS A 682 26.65 5.22 -15.78
N ALA A 683 26.25 4.24 -15.00
CA ALA A 683 25.11 3.38 -15.34
C ALA A 683 23.78 3.94 -14.85
N THR A 684 23.82 4.90 -13.90
CA THR A 684 22.63 5.53 -13.34
C THR A 684 22.17 6.68 -14.26
N ARG A 685 20.93 6.55 -14.78
CA ARG A 685 20.37 7.56 -15.71
C ARG A 685 20.22 8.95 -15.10
N SER A 686 19.81 9.02 -13.83
CA SER A 686 19.49 10.28 -13.15
C SER A 686 20.69 10.94 -12.48
N THR A 687 21.91 10.50 -12.77
CA THR A 687 23.12 11.10 -12.17
C THR A 687 23.22 12.59 -12.50
N GLN A 688 23.57 13.39 -11.51
CA GLN A 688 23.83 14.82 -11.71
C GLN A 688 25.10 15.08 -12.51
N GLY A 689 25.95 14.07 -12.63
CA GLY A 689 27.25 14.21 -13.29
C GLY A 689 28.24 14.98 -12.44
N VAL A 690 29.24 15.57 -13.12
CA VAL A 690 30.29 16.31 -12.48
C VAL A 690 30.34 17.72 -13.07
N ALA A 691 30.88 18.67 -12.30
CA ALA A 691 31.09 20.03 -12.78
C ALA A 691 32.12 20.04 -13.91
N VAL A 692 31.77 20.66 -15.02
CA VAL A 692 32.65 20.84 -16.17
C VAL A 692 33.03 22.33 -16.25
N MET A 693 32.02 23.20 -16.24
CA MET A 693 32.24 24.64 -16.29
C MET A 693 31.77 25.29 -15.00
N THR A 694 32.69 25.88 -14.25
CA THR A 694 32.36 26.60 -13.02
C THR A 694 31.77 27.94 -13.41
N LEU A 695 30.54 28.21 -12.97
CA LEU A 695 29.79 29.40 -13.32
C LEU A 695 29.67 30.33 -12.10
N LYS A 696 29.80 31.63 -12.33
CA LYS A 696 29.53 32.64 -11.32
C LYS A 696 28.03 32.72 -11.04
N PRO A 697 27.60 33.14 -9.84
CA PRO A 697 26.18 33.40 -9.61
C PRO A 697 25.60 34.31 -10.70
N LYS A 698 24.35 34.06 -11.07
CA LYS A 698 23.58 34.75 -12.13
C LYS A 698 23.91 34.30 -13.57
N TYR A 699 24.96 33.49 -13.76
CA TYR A 699 25.30 33.00 -15.10
C TYR A 699 25.01 31.53 -15.22
N GLN A 700 24.71 31.10 -16.43
CA GLN A 700 24.27 29.73 -16.75
C GLN A 700 24.99 29.23 -17.99
N LEU A 701 25.13 27.91 -18.08
CA LEU A 701 25.53 27.29 -19.35
C LEU A 701 24.40 27.53 -20.35
N GLN A 702 24.74 28.00 -21.55
CA GLN A 702 23.77 28.39 -22.55
C GLN A 702 23.77 27.49 -23.77
N ARG A 703 24.96 27.03 -24.22
CA ARG A 703 25.09 26.26 -25.44
C ARG A 703 26.23 25.26 -25.34
N VAL A 704 26.03 24.10 -26.00
CA VAL A 704 27.08 23.09 -26.17
C VAL A 704 27.15 22.76 -27.67
N CYS A 705 28.38 22.81 -28.22
CA CYS A 705 28.58 22.54 -29.64
C CYS A 705 29.98 21.99 -29.86
N THR A 706 30.28 21.57 -31.11
CA THR A 706 31.66 21.20 -31.45
C THR A 706 32.49 22.47 -31.53
N PRO A 707 33.84 22.37 -31.36
CA PRO A 707 34.71 23.56 -31.52
C PRO A 707 34.50 24.28 -32.86
N GLU A 708 34.27 23.51 -33.94
CA GLU A 708 34.05 24.08 -35.29
C GLU A 708 32.74 24.87 -35.36
N GLU A 709 31.69 24.40 -34.71
CA GLU A 709 30.37 25.07 -34.70
C GLU A 709 30.35 26.31 -33.82
N SER A 710 31.33 26.47 -32.95
CA SER A 710 31.35 27.56 -31.95
C SER A 710 31.62 28.92 -32.57
N GLY A 711 32.26 28.96 -33.76
CA GLY A 711 32.70 30.20 -34.38
C GLY A 711 33.98 30.76 -33.77
N ILE A 712 34.63 30.04 -32.87
CA ILE A 712 35.85 30.47 -32.21
C ILE A 712 37.03 30.29 -33.16
N VAL A 713 37.83 31.35 -33.33
CA VAL A 713 39.00 31.35 -34.19
C VAL A 713 40.23 30.80 -33.43
N ASN A 714 40.45 31.25 -32.20
CA ASN A 714 41.60 30.84 -31.41
C ASN A 714 41.21 29.76 -30.41
N LEU A 715 41.01 28.53 -30.89
CA LEU A 715 40.58 27.40 -30.08
C LEU A 715 41.49 27.08 -28.91
N PRO A 716 42.86 27.10 -29.07
CA PRO A 716 43.75 26.76 -27.94
C PRO A 716 43.56 27.61 -26.69
N ARG A 717 43.11 28.85 -26.85
CA ARG A 717 42.89 29.78 -25.73
C ARG A 717 41.82 29.23 -24.75
N TYR A 718 40.84 28.52 -25.26
CA TYR A 718 39.66 28.09 -24.50
C TYR A 718 39.74 26.63 -24.03
N ARG A 719 40.79 25.90 -24.42
CA ARG A 719 40.95 24.49 -24.06
C ARG A 719 41.31 24.31 -22.60
N ALA A 720 40.61 23.42 -21.93
CA ALA A 720 40.86 23.04 -20.54
C ALA A 720 41.50 21.65 -20.48
N ARG A 721 42.56 21.48 -19.71
CA ARG A 721 43.23 20.20 -19.52
C ARG A 721 42.59 19.37 -18.44
N SER A 722 41.80 19.99 -17.60
CA SER A 722 41.09 19.31 -16.50
C SER A 722 39.77 20.01 -16.25
N ILE A 723 38.86 19.29 -15.62
CA ILE A 723 37.55 19.82 -15.23
C ILE A 723 37.39 19.67 -13.71
N PRO A 724 36.67 20.60 -13.05
CA PRO A 724 36.02 21.79 -13.61
C PRO A 724 36.97 22.92 -13.94
N GLY A 725 36.57 23.76 -14.90
CA GLY A 725 37.30 24.99 -15.27
C GLY A 725 36.33 26.15 -15.40
N THR A 726 36.85 27.36 -15.31
CA THR A 726 36.04 28.58 -15.43
C THR A 726 35.85 29.00 -16.89
N GLY A 727 36.67 28.47 -17.78
CA GLY A 727 36.73 28.93 -19.16
C GLY A 727 37.38 30.30 -19.25
N ALA A 728 37.41 30.84 -20.44
CA ALA A 728 37.98 32.17 -20.71
C ALA A 728 36.92 33.07 -21.33
N LEU A 729 36.97 34.36 -21.05
CA LEU A 729 36.11 35.34 -21.69
C LEU A 729 36.38 35.35 -23.19
N LEU A 730 35.31 35.34 -23.97
CA LEU A 730 35.39 35.37 -25.43
C LEU A 730 35.97 36.72 -25.90
N ARG A 731 37.02 36.67 -26.70
CA ARG A 731 37.55 37.85 -27.36
C ARG A 731 36.59 38.26 -28.49
N PRO A 732 36.59 39.55 -28.87
CA PRO A 732 35.70 40.04 -29.93
C PRO A 732 35.73 39.17 -31.20
N GLU A 733 36.93 38.75 -31.63
CA GLU A 733 37.10 37.93 -32.84
C GLU A 733 36.52 36.52 -32.71
N ASP A 734 36.26 36.06 -31.48
CA ASP A 734 35.74 34.71 -31.19
C ASP A 734 34.24 34.71 -30.90
N ARG A 735 33.54 35.84 -30.96
CA ARG A 735 32.13 35.97 -30.62
C ARG A 735 31.17 35.63 -31.77
N GLY A 736 31.68 35.30 -32.95
CA GLY A 736 30.86 34.83 -34.08
C GLY A 736 30.14 35.92 -34.82
N GLU A 737 29.18 35.53 -35.69
CA GLU A 737 28.54 36.42 -36.66
C GLU A 737 27.60 37.46 -36.07
N GLU A 738 27.24 37.39 -34.84
CA GLU A 738 26.36 38.37 -34.18
C GLU A 738 26.91 39.79 -34.21
N GLN A 739 28.23 39.94 -34.41
CA GLN A 739 28.87 41.22 -34.45
C GLN A 739 28.81 41.88 -35.86
N LEU A 740 28.49 41.13 -36.88
CA LEU A 740 28.44 41.67 -38.27
C LEU A 740 27.18 42.47 -38.58
N THR A 741 26.16 42.36 -37.74
CA THR A 741 24.89 43.08 -37.93
C THR A 741 24.87 44.46 -37.22
N LEU A 742 25.92 44.81 -36.49
CA LEU A 742 25.99 46.11 -35.78
C LEU A 742 26.95 47.11 -36.45
N LEU A 743 27.50 46.74 -37.62
CA LEU A 743 28.27 47.66 -38.48
C LEU A 743 27.46 47.92 -39.77
#